data_19c001210aeefdc7f1406f469d67bdd5
#
_entry.id   19c001210aeefdc7f1406f469d67bdd5
#
_cell.length_a   1.000
_cell.length_b   1.000
_cell.length_c   1.000
_cell.angle_alpha   90.00
_cell.angle_beta   90.00
_cell.angle_gamma   90.00
#
_symmetry.space_group_name_H-M   'P 1'
#
loop_
_entity.id
_entity.type
_entity.pdbx_description
1 polymer ?
#
loop_
_entity_poly.entity_id
_entity_poly.type
_entity_poly.pdbx_seq_one_letter_code
_entity_poly.pdbx_strand_id
1 'polypeptide(L)'
;MPIDSLMEAVSDTTTDKLLEQIEGDTTTTEDMNFQQYAKKYPLYAYLMPSYIQNETGQTYPAQSARMGVAAIKDTARINHMLRLAKDVFPRDLKLVWTVKPDPSRPNLLELVGLKATQGGAALGGDVIVDARQDYDNNGGVSVDMQMNAQGAKIWKRLTGENIGRQIAIVLDDYVYSYPNVNDEIPTGRSSISGGNMTLEEAQDLANILKAGKLPAPARIVEEAVVGPSLGREAVTAGMNSFILAFIMVLVYMVIYYNRAGLVANFALITNIFFLFGVLASLGAVLTLPGMAGIVLTLGMAVDANVIIYERIKEEIRAGKGFRLAITDGYKNAYSAIIDGNVTTLLTGIVLYIFGTGPVQGFATTLIIGILSSLFTAIFISRLVFNWMMEKNKKINFSNKFTANILANTHFRFVEVRKKAYIFSAILIIISVGSLATKGLNLGIDFTGGRTYIIRFDNDVNTEDIRKNLTTVFEGAAPEVKTFGPNSQIKLTTKYMIDSDSTHIDSLIQTKLYEGLVQFYSNKIEYTDFSTENEGESKLLGILSSQKIGPTIAYDIRTRAIYAVVFALIMIFIYIAIRFKKWQYGMAGVAALFHDSIITMGMFSLFYGILPFSMEVDQAFIAAILTIIGYSINDTVIIFDRIREYTHLFPKHTLKRNINEGLNSTLARTINTSGTTLVVLLVIFIFGGEVIRGFVFALLIGILVGTYSSLFTASPIAYDLLGGDKQEKEVLAKEAKSNTRRKKK
;
A
#
# COMPACT_ATOMS: atom_id res chain seq x y z
N MET A 1 -16.11 17.27 35.58
CA MET A 1 -16.87 16.04 35.87
C MET A 1 -16.58 15.65 37.30
N PRO A 2 -17.55 15.32 38.12
CA PRO A 2 -17.32 14.88 39.50
C PRO A 2 -16.59 13.56 39.52
N ILE A 3 -15.65 13.41 40.44
CA ILE A 3 -14.75 12.26 40.61
C ILE A 3 -15.54 10.96 40.89
N ASP A 4 -16.79 11.05 41.30
CA ASP A 4 -17.64 9.91 41.68
C ASP A 4 -18.03 8.99 40.47
N SER A 5 -18.06 9.49 39.24
CA SER A 5 -18.41 8.67 38.06
C SER A 5 -17.24 7.88 37.47
N LEU A 6 -16.00 8.08 37.96
CA LEU A 6 -14.80 7.35 37.54
C LEU A 6 -14.43 6.21 38.51
N MET A 7 -15.10 6.09 39.63
CA MET A 7 -14.78 5.10 40.66
C MET A 7 -15.54 3.77 40.54
N GLU A 8 -16.61 3.70 39.75
CA GLU A 8 -17.36 2.44 39.58
C GLU A 8 -16.69 1.39 38.68
N ALA A 9 -15.63 1.76 37.95
CA ALA A 9 -15.02 0.90 36.93
C ALA A 9 -13.76 0.14 37.38
N VAL A 10 -13.33 0.21 38.62
CA VAL A 10 -12.08 -0.42 39.09
C VAL A 10 -12.32 -1.34 40.30
N SER A 11 -12.88 -2.50 40.04
CA SER A 11 -12.73 -3.65 40.93
C SER A 11 -11.81 -4.66 40.23
N ASP A 12 -10.50 -4.47 40.33
CA ASP A 12 -9.53 -5.43 39.77
C ASP A 12 -8.59 -5.97 40.85
N THR A 13 -8.53 -7.28 40.93
CA THR A 13 -7.83 -8.15 41.89
C THR A 13 -6.34 -7.86 42.07
N THR A 14 -5.73 -7.04 41.22
CA THR A 14 -4.30 -6.68 41.30
C THR A 14 -4.00 -5.60 42.34
N THR A 15 -4.99 -4.74 42.64
CA THR A 15 -4.86 -3.65 43.61
C THR A 15 -4.89 -4.19 45.04
N ASP A 16 -5.66 -5.24 45.27
CA ASP A 16 -5.77 -5.87 46.60
C ASP A 16 -4.45 -6.58 46.98
N LYS A 17 -3.75 -7.19 46.04
CA LYS A 17 -2.42 -7.82 46.29
C LYS A 17 -1.30 -6.81 46.57
N LEU A 18 -1.41 -5.59 46.00
CA LEU A 18 -0.45 -4.51 46.28
C LEU A 18 -0.71 -3.88 47.65
N LEU A 19 -1.96 -3.86 48.12
CA LEU A 19 -2.32 -3.40 49.44
C LEU A 19 -1.82 -4.42 50.53
N GLU A 20 -1.95 -5.73 50.31
CA GLU A 20 -1.42 -6.77 51.21
C GLU A 20 0.11 -6.69 51.37
N GLN A 21 0.87 -6.23 50.36
CA GLN A 21 2.30 -6.00 50.48
C GLN A 21 2.67 -4.74 51.29
N ILE A 22 1.78 -3.74 51.33
CA ILE A 22 1.97 -2.51 52.11
C ILE A 22 1.53 -2.70 53.58
N GLU A 23 0.53 -3.56 53.84
CA GLU A 23 0.04 -3.85 55.20
C GLU A 23 1.00 -4.68 56.04
N GLY A 24 2.04 -5.26 55.46
CA GLY A 24 3.00 -6.11 56.19
C GLY A 24 3.85 -5.40 57.23
N ASP A 25 3.91 -4.04 57.34
CA ASP A 25 4.91 -3.38 58.17
C ASP A 25 4.56 -2.00 58.74
N THR A 26 3.30 -1.68 59.03
CA THR A 26 2.99 -0.49 59.86
C THR A 26 1.79 -0.75 60.78
N THR A 27 2.10 -1.09 62.04
CA THR A 27 1.19 -0.95 63.18
C THR A 27 0.71 0.51 63.28
N THR A 28 -0.62 0.69 63.20
CA THR A 28 -1.42 1.90 63.39
C THR A 28 -1.84 2.66 62.14
N THR A 29 -2.74 2.06 61.35
CA THR A 29 -3.77 2.82 60.61
C THR A 29 -5.04 1.97 60.59
N GLU A 30 -6.14 2.53 61.07
CA GLU A 30 -7.49 1.94 61.07
C GLU A 30 -7.85 1.37 59.66
N ASP A 31 -8.63 0.29 59.67
CA ASP A 31 -9.22 -0.36 58.47
C ASP A 31 -9.90 0.63 57.50
N MET A 32 -9.10 1.34 56.71
CA MET A 32 -9.59 2.20 55.63
C MET A 32 -9.74 1.39 54.35
N ASN A 33 -10.96 1.25 53.87
CA ASN A 33 -11.22 0.71 52.55
C ASN A 33 -10.43 1.52 51.49
N PHE A 34 -9.88 0.87 50.43
CA PHE A 34 -9.10 1.52 49.34
C PHE A 34 -9.74 2.82 48.84
N GLN A 35 -11.05 2.86 48.72
CA GLN A 35 -11.76 4.08 48.27
C GLN A 35 -11.60 5.26 49.25
N GLN A 36 -11.56 5.00 50.54
CA GLN A 36 -11.34 6.03 51.57
C GLN A 36 -9.88 6.49 51.60
N TYR A 37 -8.94 5.55 51.39
CA TYR A 37 -7.52 5.85 51.27
C TYR A 37 -7.22 6.67 50.02
N ALA A 38 -7.80 6.30 48.85
CA ALA A 38 -7.65 7.03 47.61
C ALA A 38 -8.27 8.44 47.63
N LYS A 39 -9.34 8.66 48.41
CA LYS A 39 -9.90 10.02 48.65
C LYS A 39 -8.97 10.87 49.52
N LYS A 40 -8.34 10.29 50.50
CA LYS A 40 -7.44 10.99 51.44
C LYS A 40 -6.05 11.24 50.87
N TYR A 41 -5.53 10.25 50.12
CA TYR A 41 -4.19 10.24 49.54
C TYR A 41 -4.20 9.86 48.06
N PRO A 42 -4.77 10.65 47.17
CA PRO A 42 -5.05 10.25 45.79
C PRO A 42 -3.79 9.90 44.98
N LEU A 43 -2.66 10.55 45.23
CA LEU A 43 -1.41 10.22 44.54
C LEU A 43 -0.80 8.90 45.05
N TYR A 44 -0.76 8.70 46.38
CA TYR A 44 -0.16 7.51 47.00
C TYR A 44 -0.97 6.25 46.79
N ALA A 45 -2.24 6.34 46.43
CA ALA A 45 -3.05 5.18 46.11
C ALA A 45 -2.65 4.52 44.77
N TYR A 46 -1.95 5.24 43.92
CA TYR A 46 -1.53 4.77 42.58
C TYR A 46 -0.02 4.82 42.36
N LEU A 47 0.71 5.69 43.08
CA LEU A 47 2.14 5.83 43.04
C LEU A 47 2.72 5.34 44.38
N MET A 48 3.46 4.24 44.34
CA MET A 48 4.20 3.74 45.51
C MET A 48 5.53 4.50 45.66
N PRO A 49 5.72 5.32 46.67
CA PRO A 49 6.96 6.04 46.88
C PRO A 49 8.14 5.13 47.21
N SER A 50 9.35 5.55 46.88
CA SER A 50 10.58 4.81 47.23
C SER A 50 11.01 5.12 48.65
N TYR A 51 10.96 4.10 49.52
CA TYR A 51 11.40 4.17 50.91
C TYR A 51 12.55 3.20 51.19
N ILE A 52 13.39 3.54 52.17
CA ILE A 52 14.44 2.68 52.73
C ILE A 52 14.09 2.45 54.20
N GLN A 53 14.17 1.23 54.65
CA GLN A 53 13.99 0.85 56.06
C GLN A 53 15.36 0.70 56.72
N ASN A 54 15.57 1.31 57.88
CA ASN A 54 16.80 1.13 58.65
C ASN A 54 16.72 -0.14 59.50
N GLU A 55 17.83 -0.52 60.14
CA GLU A 55 17.93 -1.71 61.01
C GLU A 55 16.95 -1.68 62.20
N THR A 56 16.39 -0.52 62.51
CA THR A 56 15.44 -0.32 63.63
C THR A 56 13.98 -0.31 63.15
N GLY A 57 13.71 -0.62 61.85
CA GLY A 57 12.35 -0.69 61.31
C GLY A 57 11.74 0.67 60.94
N GLN A 58 12.48 1.78 61.03
CA GLN A 58 11.99 3.10 60.62
C GLN A 58 12.18 3.30 59.12
N THR A 59 11.13 3.79 58.45
CA THR A 59 11.12 4.06 57.01
C THR A 59 11.49 5.49 56.73
N TYR A 60 12.45 5.72 55.82
CA TYR A 60 12.87 7.04 55.32
C TYR A 60 12.75 7.09 53.80
N PRO A 61 12.49 8.28 53.22
CA PRO A 61 12.53 8.42 51.76
C PRO A 61 13.87 7.98 51.22
N ALA A 62 13.89 7.17 50.18
CA ALA A 62 15.13 6.75 49.51
C ALA A 62 15.88 7.93 48.96
N GLN A 63 17.20 8.01 49.23
CA GLN A 63 18.07 9.02 48.59
C GLN A 63 18.43 8.58 47.17
N SER A 64 17.45 8.57 46.29
CA SER A 64 17.58 8.14 44.90
C SER A 64 16.76 9.10 43.99
N ALA A 65 17.13 9.19 42.73
CA ALA A 65 16.35 9.91 41.73
C ALA A 65 14.96 9.27 41.51
N ARG A 66 14.79 7.99 41.90
CA ARG A 66 13.50 7.27 41.82
C ARG A 66 12.54 7.80 42.90
N MET A 67 11.50 8.52 42.44
CA MET A 67 10.47 9.06 43.33
C MET A 67 9.46 7.99 43.76
N GLY A 68 9.17 7.03 42.89
CA GLY A 68 8.24 5.96 43.13
C GLY A 68 8.05 5.06 41.93
N VAL A 69 7.20 4.03 42.11
CA VAL A 69 6.80 3.11 41.02
C VAL A 69 5.29 3.06 40.91
N ALA A 70 4.81 2.87 39.68
CA ALA A 70 3.36 2.77 39.42
C ALA A 70 3.06 1.78 38.31
N ALA A 71 1.85 1.24 38.30
CA ALA A 71 1.39 0.40 37.23
C ALA A 71 1.29 1.20 35.91
N ILE A 72 1.65 0.59 34.80
CA ILE A 72 1.63 1.21 33.45
C ILE A 72 0.26 1.84 33.19
N LYS A 73 -0.83 1.13 33.51
CA LYS A 73 -2.22 1.59 33.33
C LYS A 73 -2.56 2.88 34.10
N ASP A 74 -1.85 3.18 35.20
CA ASP A 74 -2.17 4.31 36.09
C ASP A 74 -1.31 5.57 35.78
N THR A 75 -0.33 5.46 34.89
CA THR A 75 0.58 6.57 34.56
C THR A 75 -0.15 7.81 34.05
N ALA A 76 -1.17 7.65 33.22
CA ALA A 76 -1.98 8.78 32.72
C ALA A 76 -2.72 9.51 33.85
N ARG A 77 -3.27 8.77 34.82
CA ARG A 77 -3.95 9.31 36.00
C ARG A 77 -2.98 10.06 36.90
N ILE A 78 -1.81 9.45 37.17
CA ILE A 78 -0.74 10.08 37.95
C ILE A 78 -0.25 11.37 37.27
N ASN A 79 -0.01 11.33 35.96
CA ASN A 79 0.39 12.51 35.20
C ASN A 79 -0.65 13.65 35.27
N HIS A 80 -1.94 13.32 35.33
CA HIS A 80 -3.00 14.31 35.52
C HIS A 80 -2.92 14.94 36.91
N MET A 81 -2.73 14.13 37.97
CA MET A 81 -2.56 14.63 39.35
C MET A 81 -1.30 15.47 39.52
N LEU A 82 -0.17 15.05 38.93
CA LEU A 82 1.08 15.80 38.96
C LEU A 82 0.95 17.16 38.22
N ARG A 83 0.20 17.22 37.13
CA ARG A 83 -0.08 18.49 36.44
C ARG A 83 -0.92 19.43 37.30
N LEU A 84 -1.90 18.96 38.05
CA LEU A 84 -2.70 19.75 38.97
C LEU A 84 -1.85 20.28 40.15
N ALA A 85 -0.84 19.52 40.58
CA ALA A 85 0.06 19.86 41.67
C ALA A 85 1.31 20.65 41.19
N LYS A 86 1.39 21.05 39.92
CA LYS A 86 2.60 21.68 39.34
C LYS A 86 3.11 22.89 40.10
N ASP A 87 2.21 23.72 40.64
CA ASP A 87 2.56 24.95 41.37
C ASP A 87 3.15 24.68 42.77
N VAL A 88 3.02 23.46 43.29
CA VAL A 88 3.54 23.04 44.59
C VAL A 88 4.98 22.53 44.48
N PHE A 89 5.39 22.07 43.29
CA PHE A 89 6.72 21.53 43.06
C PHE A 89 7.76 22.62 42.83
N PRO A 90 9.05 22.38 43.19
CA PRO A 90 10.16 23.28 42.83
C PRO A 90 10.18 23.48 41.31
N ARG A 91 10.48 24.71 40.88
CA ARG A 91 10.48 25.06 39.43
C ARG A 91 11.55 24.32 38.63
N ASP A 92 12.59 23.80 39.28
CA ASP A 92 13.68 23.05 38.70
C ASP A 92 13.45 21.50 38.75
N LEU A 93 12.30 21.04 39.27
CA LEU A 93 11.93 19.64 39.27
C LEU A 93 11.20 19.27 37.99
N LYS A 94 11.71 18.28 37.29
CA LYS A 94 11.02 17.61 36.17
C LYS A 94 10.80 16.14 36.53
N LEU A 95 9.54 15.70 36.49
CA LEU A 95 9.16 14.32 36.76
C LEU A 95 8.94 13.60 35.43
N VAL A 96 9.62 12.48 35.22
CA VAL A 96 9.61 11.71 33.98
C VAL A 96 9.60 10.20 34.27
N TRP A 97 8.96 9.44 33.39
CA TRP A 97 8.87 7.99 33.52
C TRP A 97 10.05 7.28 32.84
N THR A 98 10.40 6.09 33.33
CA THR A 98 11.29 5.19 32.58
C THR A 98 10.61 4.65 31.33
N VAL A 99 11.37 4.39 30.26
CA VAL A 99 10.85 3.85 28.98
C VAL A 99 10.38 2.40 29.15
N LYS A 100 11.18 1.59 29.85
CA LYS A 100 10.91 0.17 30.07
C LYS A 100 10.69 -0.06 31.57
N PRO A 101 9.82 -1.02 31.94
CA PRO A 101 9.71 -1.47 33.31
C PRO A 101 10.98 -2.22 33.74
N ASP A 102 11.20 -2.31 35.05
CA ASP A 102 12.24 -3.16 35.58
C ASP A 102 11.96 -4.64 35.21
N PRO A 103 12.94 -5.38 34.66
CA PRO A 103 12.76 -6.79 34.31
C PRO A 103 12.23 -7.68 35.44
N SER A 104 12.52 -7.32 36.68
CA SER A 104 11.97 -8.00 37.85
C SER A 104 10.50 -7.66 38.15
N ARG A 105 9.96 -6.60 37.56
CA ARG A 105 8.59 -6.08 37.75
C ARG A 105 7.98 -5.58 36.46
N PRO A 106 7.60 -6.46 35.54
CA PRO A 106 7.27 -6.09 34.13
C PRO A 106 6.02 -5.21 33.95
N ASN A 107 5.22 -5.04 35.01
CA ASN A 107 4.00 -4.21 34.95
C ASN A 107 4.16 -2.84 35.59
N LEU A 108 5.33 -2.48 36.12
CA LEU A 108 5.59 -1.27 36.89
C LEU A 108 6.62 -0.38 36.16
N LEU A 109 6.30 0.90 36.00
CA LEU A 109 7.24 1.93 35.55
C LEU A 109 7.72 2.76 36.74
N GLU A 110 8.96 3.26 36.65
CA GLU A 110 9.57 4.12 37.63
C GLU A 110 9.36 5.59 37.29
N LEU A 111 8.91 6.37 38.27
CA LEU A 111 8.85 7.83 38.18
C LEU A 111 10.17 8.41 38.72
N VAL A 112 10.90 9.13 37.87
CA VAL A 112 12.22 9.69 38.19
C VAL A 112 12.12 11.19 38.30
N GLY A 113 12.66 11.75 39.36
CA GLY A 113 12.78 13.20 39.60
C GLY A 113 14.12 13.73 39.08
N LEU A 114 14.06 14.64 38.11
CA LEU A 114 15.24 15.25 37.50
C LEU A 114 15.35 16.73 37.90
N LYS A 115 16.54 17.19 38.13
CA LYS A 115 16.85 18.63 38.26
C LYS A 115 16.95 19.22 36.85
N ALA A 116 15.96 20.02 36.45
CA ALA A 116 15.94 20.68 35.17
C ALA A 116 16.71 22.01 35.25
N THR A 117 17.55 22.28 34.26
CA THR A 117 18.18 23.58 34.08
C THR A 117 17.28 24.51 33.25
N GLN A 118 17.41 25.84 33.40
CA GLN A 118 16.56 26.83 32.70
C GLN A 118 16.66 26.78 31.16
N GLY A 119 17.54 25.96 30.59
CA GLY A 119 17.71 25.77 29.13
C GLY A 119 17.43 24.37 28.63
N GLY A 120 16.87 23.47 29.45
CA GLY A 120 16.64 22.06 29.09
C GLY A 120 17.72 21.13 29.68
N ALA A 121 18.26 20.20 28.86
CA ALA A 121 19.29 19.26 29.30
C ALA A 121 20.63 20.02 29.59
N ALA A 122 21.32 19.60 30.66
CA ALA A 122 22.65 20.15 31.00
C ALA A 122 23.69 19.80 29.94
N LEU A 123 23.52 18.72 29.22
CA LEU A 123 24.32 18.26 28.08
C LEU A 123 23.39 17.71 26.99
N GLY A 124 23.50 18.22 25.77
CA GLY A 124 22.76 17.71 24.63
C GLY A 124 23.40 16.44 24.02
N GLY A 125 22.63 15.62 23.33
CA GLY A 125 23.15 14.42 22.64
C GLY A 125 24.05 14.73 21.44
N ASP A 126 24.03 15.95 20.92
CA ASP A 126 24.85 16.44 19.80
C ASP A 126 26.35 16.43 20.06
N VAL A 127 26.78 16.35 21.33
CA VAL A 127 28.18 16.22 21.70
C VAL A 127 28.70 14.79 21.65
N ILE A 128 27.86 13.79 21.53
CA ILE A 128 28.27 12.38 21.46
C ILE A 128 28.73 12.07 20.04
N VAL A 129 29.98 11.61 19.92
CA VAL A 129 30.60 11.27 18.64
C VAL A 129 30.42 9.80 18.29
N ASP A 130 30.53 8.94 19.30
CA ASP A 130 30.33 7.48 19.16
C ASP A 130 29.79 6.86 20.46
N ALA A 131 29.03 5.82 20.31
CA ALA A 131 28.57 4.98 21.42
C ALA A 131 28.43 3.53 20.92
N ARG A 132 28.92 2.59 21.70
CA ARG A 132 28.88 1.16 21.36
C ARG A 132 28.70 0.31 22.59
N GLN A 133 28.09 -0.85 22.42
CA GLN A 133 28.11 -1.88 23.44
C GLN A 133 29.55 -2.42 23.62
N ASP A 134 29.91 -2.72 24.84
CA ASP A 134 31.20 -3.31 25.21
C ASP A 134 31.03 -4.18 26.46
N TYR A 135 32.10 -4.72 26.98
CA TYR A 135 32.11 -5.45 28.23
C TYR A 135 33.01 -4.73 29.26
N ASP A 136 32.55 -4.65 30.49
CA ASP A 136 33.36 -4.11 31.57
C ASP A 136 34.50 -5.09 31.98
N ASN A 137 35.41 -4.62 32.85
CA ASN A 137 36.54 -5.40 33.29
C ASN A 137 36.15 -6.67 34.07
N ASN A 138 34.89 -6.80 34.46
CA ASN A 138 34.34 -7.96 35.19
C ASN A 138 33.55 -8.90 34.29
N GLY A 139 33.51 -8.61 32.97
CA GLY A 139 32.74 -9.37 31.99
C GLY A 139 31.25 -9.01 31.93
N GLY A 140 30.83 -7.97 32.65
CA GLY A 140 29.46 -7.42 32.57
C GLY A 140 29.25 -6.61 31.29
N VAL A 141 28.02 -6.58 30.83
CA VAL A 141 27.66 -5.78 29.63
C VAL A 141 27.70 -4.29 29.99
N SER A 142 28.33 -3.49 29.13
CA SER A 142 28.46 -2.04 29.28
C SER A 142 28.24 -1.30 27.98
N VAL A 143 28.04 0.02 28.06
CA VAL A 143 27.97 0.92 26.92
C VAL A 143 29.08 1.95 27.01
N ASP A 144 30.01 1.89 26.10
CA ASP A 144 31.06 2.89 25.98
C ASP A 144 30.57 4.03 25.09
N MET A 145 30.73 5.28 25.59
CA MET A 145 30.41 6.48 24.84
C MET A 145 31.62 7.42 24.78
N GLN A 146 31.73 8.12 23.64
CA GLN A 146 32.78 9.12 23.40
C GLN A 146 32.16 10.47 23.00
N MET A 147 32.62 11.53 23.63
CA MET A 147 32.18 12.91 23.39
C MET A 147 33.24 13.71 22.61
N ASN A 148 32.78 14.78 21.95
CA ASN A 148 33.67 15.76 21.36
C ASN A 148 34.36 16.63 22.48
N ALA A 149 35.31 17.46 22.09
CA ALA A 149 36.09 18.29 23.06
C ALA A 149 35.23 19.26 23.88
N GLN A 150 34.12 19.74 23.32
CA GLN A 150 33.18 20.60 24.04
C GLN A 150 32.36 19.79 25.06
N GLY A 151 31.86 18.65 24.65
CA GLY A 151 31.12 17.73 25.51
C GLY A 151 31.99 17.24 26.68
N ALA A 152 33.25 16.87 26.43
CA ALA A 152 34.19 16.45 27.44
C ALA A 152 34.39 17.49 28.56
N LYS A 153 34.45 18.76 28.24
CA LYS A 153 34.59 19.86 29.24
C LYS A 153 33.32 19.97 30.11
N ILE A 154 32.14 19.89 29.49
CA ILE A 154 30.88 19.97 30.22
C ILE A 154 30.68 18.70 31.04
N TRP A 155 31.01 17.55 30.48
CA TRP A 155 30.88 16.24 31.13
C TRP A 155 31.79 16.13 32.38
N LYS A 156 33.03 16.60 32.27
CA LYS A 156 33.93 16.69 33.41
C LYS A 156 33.30 17.46 34.58
N ARG A 157 32.77 18.66 34.31
CA ARG A 157 32.10 19.46 35.31
C ARG A 157 30.88 18.78 35.87
N LEU A 158 30.02 18.23 34.99
CA LEU A 158 28.74 17.58 35.37
C LEU A 158 28.99 16.35 36.24
N THR A 159 29.95 15.50 35.87
CA THR A 159 30.31 14.34 36.66
C THR A 159 30.96 14.73 37.99
N GLY A 160 31.86 15.71 38.00
CA GLY A 160 32.50 16.22 39.23
C GLY A 160 31.54 16.83 40.25
N GLU A 161 30.49 17.54 39.78
CA GLU A 161 29.44 18.11 40.64
C GLU A 161 28.43 17.06 41.15
N ASN A 162 28.40 15.86 40.55
CA ASN A 162 27.41 14.83 40.86
C ASN A 162 28.02 13.49 41.30
N ILE A 163 29.24 13.47 41.82
CA ILE A 163 29.85 12.25 42.39
C ILE A 163 28.94 11.67 43.48
N GLY A 164 28.67 10.40 43.41
CA GLY A 164 27.73 9.70 44.30
C GLY A 164 26.23 9.93 44.02
N ARG A 165 25.92 10.75 42.98
CA ARG A 165 24.54 10.99 42.51
C ARG A 165 24.31 10.35 41.17
N GLN A 166 23.07 10.43 40.66
CA GLN A 166 22.66 9.87 39.40
C GLN A 166 22.59 10.93 38.30
N ILE A 167 23.01 10.56 37.08
CA ILE A 167 22.83 11.36 35.88
C ILE A 167 21.91 10.56 34.93
N ALA A 168 20.78 11.15 34.56
CA ALA A 168 19.81 10.51 33.71
C ALA A 168 20.06 10.78 32.22
N ILE A 169 19.91 9.76 31.40
CA ILE A 169 19.85 9.80 29.95
C ILE A 169 18.38 9.84 29.56
N VAL A 170 17.95 10.96 28.98
CA VAL A 170 16.55 11.24 28.65
C VAL A 170 16.39 11.47 27.17
N LEU A 171 15.40 10.83 26.55
CA LEU A 171 14.99 11.05 25.18
C LEU A 171 13.46 11.12 25.14
N ASP A 172 12.91 12.13 24.44
CA ASP A 172 11.46 12.34 24.27
C ASP A 172 10.67 12.32 25.60
N ASP A 173 11.27 12.94 26.65
CA ASP A 173 10.70 13.01 28.00
C ASP A 173 10.56 11.65 28.72
N TYR A 174 11.32 10.62 28.29
CA TYR A 174 11.45 9.33 28.98
C TYR A 174 12.89 9.09 29.42
N VAL A 175 13.05 8.47 30.59
CA VAL A 175 14.37 8.06 31.10
C VAL A 175 14.71 6.68 30.56
N TYR A 176 15.82 6.60 29.85
CA TYR A 176 16.36 5.34 29.34
C TYR A 176 17.31 4.66 30.33
N SER A 177 18.10 5.48 31.03
CA SER A 177 19.01 5.00 32.07
C SER A 177 19.36 6.17 33.01
N TYR A 178 19.69 5.89 34.26
CA TYR A 178 20.13 6.90 35.25
C TYR A 178 21.23 6.34 36.17
N PRO A 179 22.43 6.05 35.59
CA PRO A 179 23.55 5.47 36.34
C PRO A 179 24.11 6.41 37.41
N ASN A 180 24.71 5.81 38.45
CA ASN A 180 25.46 6.53 39.45
C ASN A 180 26.78 7.02 38.90
N VAL A 181 27.20 8.22 39.30
CA VAL A 181 28.50 8.78 38.99
C VAL A 181 29.51 8.37 40.04
N ASN A 182 30.50 7.57 39.70
CA ASN A 182 31.51 7.09 40.60
C ASN A 182 32.63 8.11 40.77
N ASP A 183 33.11 8.71 39.67
CA ASP A 183 34.25 9.62 39.62
C ASP A 183 34.04 10.78 38.62
N GLU A 184 34.86 11.85 38.74
CA GLU A 184 34.96 12.88 37.73
C GLU A 184 35.57 12.31 36.43
N ILE A 185 34.95 12.55 35.28
CA ILE A 185 35.40 12.01 33.99
C ILE A 185 35.95 13.15 33.08
N PRO A 186 37.28 13.35 33.05
CA PRO A 186 37.84 14.45 32.28
C PRO A 186 38.07 14.18 30.80
N THR A 187 38.08 12.92 30.38
CA THR A 187 38.47 12.51 29.02
C THR A 187 37.34 12.55 28.01
N GLY A 188 36.10 12.73 28.44
CA GLY A 188 34.92 12.60 27.60
C GLY A 188 34.63 11.18 27.08
N ARG A 189 35.35 10.19 27.61
CA ARG A 189 35.03 8.77 27.44
C ARG A 189 34.40 8.24 28.73
N SER A 190 33.24 7.61 28.60
CA SER A 190 32.54 7.08 29.74
C SER A 190 32.02 5.68 29.40
N SER A 191 32.11 4.79 30.39
CA SER A 191 31.46 3.48 30.32
C SER A 191 30.26 3.49 31.27
N ILE A 192 29.11 3.09 30.77
CA ILE A 192 27.86 2.94 31.51
C ILE A 192 27.67 1.45 31.72
N SER A 193 27.79 0.99 32.96
CA SER A 193 27.54 -0.40 33.32
C SER A 193 26.41 -0.48 34.34
N GLY A 194 25.61 -1.55 34.28
CA GLY A 194 24.55 -1.83 35.24
C GLY A 194 24.53 -3.32 35.56
N GLY A 195 24.36 -3.69 36.82
CA GLY A 195 24.52 -5.09 37.31
C GLY A 195 23.68 -6.16 36.60
N ASN A 196 22.62 -5.76 35.85
CA ASN A 196 21.71 -6.67 35.13
C ASN A 196 21.42 -6.18 33.71
N MET A 197 22.26 -5.33 33.14
CA MET A 197 22.05 -4.85 31.75
C MET A 197 22.22 -6.00 30.77
N THR A 198 21.19 -6.24 29.97
CA THR A 198 21.25 -7.24 28.89
C THR A 198 21.99 -6.70 27.67
N LEU A 199 22.46 -7.58 26.79
CA LEU A 199 23.13 -7.21 25.54
C LEU A 199 22.24 -6.32 24.66
N GLU A 200 20.95 -6.64 24.60
CA GLU A 200 19.94 -5.91 23.83
C GLU A 200 19.72 -4.49 24.41
N GLU A 201 19.62 -4.36 25.72
CA GLU A 201 19.49 -3.06 26.39
C GLU A 201 20.73 -2.17 26.18
N ALA A 202 21.93 -2.76 26.21
CA ALA A 202 23.17 -2.03 25.92
C ALA A 202 23.22 -1.58 24.46
N GLN A 203 22.77 -2.42 23.53
CA GLN A 203 22.70 -2.06 22.12
C GLN A 203 21.68 -0.95 21.85
N ASP A 204 20.51 -1.03 22.46
CA ASP A 204 19.49 0.01 22.40
C ASP A 204 20.02 1.34 22.94
N LEU A 205 20.64 1.31 24.14
CA LEU A 205 21.20 2.50 24.75
C LEU A 205 22.34 3.12 23.91
N ALA A 206 23.22 2.27 23.36
CA ALA A 206 24.28 2.74 22.45
C ALA A 206 23.69 3.40 21.20
N ASN A 207 22.66 2.83 20.60
CA ASN A 207 21.98 3.39 19.43
C ASN A 207 21.33 4.74 19.76
N ILE A 208 20.68 4.87 20.91
CA ILE A 208 20.07 6.12 21.39
C ILE A 208 21.11 7.21 21.58
N LEU A 209 22.21 6.88 22.26
CA LEU A 209 23.31 7.81 22.48
C LEU A 209 23.95 8.25 21.14
N LYS A 210 24.13 7.33 20.20
CA LYS A 210 24.70 7.58 18.87
C LYS A 210 23.75 8.38 17.97
N ALA A 211 22.45 8.25 18.12
CA ALA A 211 21.46 9.02 17.37
C ALA A 211 21.54 10.53 17.66
N GLY A 212 22.04 10.90 18.84
CA GLY A 212 22.27 12.29 19.21
C GLY A 212 20.99 13.13 19.25
N LYS A 213 21.13 14.45 19.11
CA LYS A 213 20.00 15.37 19.02
C LYS A 213 19.58 15.53 17.56
N LEU A 214 18.33 15.23 17.25
CA LEU A 214 17.78 15.55 15.93
C LEU A 214 17.77 17.08 15.71
N PRO A 215 18.19 17.57 14.53
CA PRO A 215 18.17 19.00 14.21
C PRO A 215 16.76 19.61 14.25
N ALA A 216 15.73 18.78 14.00
CA ALA A 216 14.31 19.10 14.08
C ALA A 216 13.54 17.92 14.68
N PRO A 217 12.40 18.17 15.36
CA PRO A 217 11.59 17.07 15.88
C PRO A 217 11.04 16.22 14.73
N ALA A 218 11.13 14.90 14.88
CA ALA A 218 10.52 13.94 13.97
C ALA A 218 9.13 13.56 14.48
N ARG A 219 8.19 13.40 13.55
CA ARG A 219 6.82 12.91 13.82
C ARG A 219 6.49 11.75 12.90
N ILE A 220 5.82 10.74 13.44
CA ILE A 220 5.24 9.67 12.62
C ILE A 220 4.02 10.24 11.91
N VAL A 221 4.10 10.38 10.59
CA VAL A 221 3.03 10.92 9.75
C VAL A 221 2.24 9.83 9.03
N GLU A 222 2.83 8.65 8.88
CA GLU A 222 2.21 7.46 8.32
C GLU A 222 2.73 6.24 9.09
N GLU A 223 1.82 5.35 9.46
CA GLU A 223 2.12 4.09 10.13
C GLU A 223 1.18 3.01 9.62
N ALA A 224 1.72 1.83 9.35
CA ALA A 224 0.93 0.66 8.97
C ALA A 224 1.46 -0.58 9.70
N VAL A 225 0.58 -1.21 10.47
CA VAL A 225 0.85 -2.47 11.17
C VAL A 225 -0.05 -3.55 10.59
N VAL A 226 0.53 -4.66 10.17
CA VAL A 226 -0.21 -5.83 9.64
C VAL A 226 0.18 -7.04 10.46
N GLY A 227 -0.79 -7.60 11.17
CA GLY A 227 -0.57 -8.80 11.99
C GLY A 227 -0.21 -10.04 11.14
N PRO A 228 0.59 -10.97 11.69
CA PRO A 228 1.10 -12.13 10.96
C PRO A 228 0.01 -13.04 10.39
N SER A 229 -1.13 -13.18 11.07
CA SER A 229 -2.26 -14.00 10.62
C SER A 229 -2.90 -13.44 9.33
N LEU A 230 -3.23 -12.15 9.32
CA LEU A 230 -3.81 -11.48 8.16
C LEU A 230 -2.83 -11.44 6.98
N GLY A 231 -1.54 -11.17 7.26
CA GLY A 231 -0.48 -11.19 6.25
C GLY A 231 -0.35 -12.58 5.62
N ARG A 232 -0.33 -13.65 6.41
CA ARG A 232 -0.25 -15.03 5.94
C ARG A 232 -1.47 -15.43 5.10
N GLU A 233 -2.67 -15.09 5.55
CA GLU A 233 -3.91 -15.32 4.79
C GLU A 233 -3.87 -14.61 3.42
N ALA A 234 -3.48 -13.33 3.38
CA ALA A 234 -3.38 -12.56 2.15
C ALA A 234 -2.33 -13.10 1.17
N VAL A 235 -1.14 -13.46 1.68
CA VAL A 235 -0.07 -14.08 0.87
C VAL A 235 -0.50 -15.43 0.32
N THR A 236 -1.13 -16.28 1.13
CA THR A 236 -1.60 -17.61 0.69
C THR A 236 -2.69 -17.49 -0.36
N ALA A 237 -3.69 -16.62 -0.16
CA ALA A 237 -4.74 -16.36 -1.14
C ALA A 237 -4.17 -15.79 -2.45
N GLY A 238 -3.26 -14.82 -2.35
CA GLY A 238 -2.57 -14.24 -3.49
C GLY A 238 -1.74 -15.28 -4.28
N MET A 239 -0.98 -16.13 -3.59
CA MET A 239 -0.17 -17.17 -4.24
C MET A 239 -1.02 -18.25 -4.90
N ASN A 240 -2.09 -18.70 -4.25
CA ASN A 240 -3.00 -19.69 -4.82
C ASN A 240 -3.71 -19.15 -6.07
N SER A 241 -4.16 -17.90 -6.03
CA SER A 241 -4.78 -17.25 -7.19
C SER A 241 -3.78 -17.04 -8.32
N PHE A 242 -2.53 -16.69 -8.01
CA PHE A 242 -1.45 -16.59 -8.99
C PHE A 242 -1.19 -17.91 -9.70
N ILE A 243 -1.02 -19.01 -8.95
CA ILE A 243 -0.76 -20.34 -9.51
C ILE A 243 -1.94 -20.79 -10.39
N LEU A 244 -3.18 -20.58 -9.91
CA LEU A 244 -4.37 -20.94 -10.68
C LEU A 244 -4.49 -20.13 -11.98
N ALA A 245 -4.31 -18.81 -11.91
CA ALA A 245 -4.32 -17.93 -13.08
C ALA A 245 -3.22 -18.32 -14.08
N PHE A 246 -2.03 -18.62 -13.59
CA PHE A 246 -0.91 -19.06 -14.40
C PHE A 246 -1.22 -20.35 -15.15
N ILE A 247 -1.73 -21.38 -14.45
CA ILE A 247 -2.13 -22.66 -15.08
C ILE A 247 -3.21 -22.42 -16.13
N MET A 248 -4.22 -21.57 -15.84
CA MET A 248 -5.28 -21.28 -16.80
C MET A 248 -4.75 -20.63 -18.08
N VAL A 249 -3.79 -19.70 -17.96
CA VAL A 249 -3.15 -19.09 -19.13
C VAL A 249 -2.36 -20.11 -19.94
N LEU A 250 -1.58 -20.97 -19.27
CA LEU A 250 -0.80 -22.03 -19.95
C LEU A 250 -1.74 -22.98 -20.74
N VAL A 251 -2.84 -23.38 -20.12
CA VAL A 251 -3.85 -24.24 -20.75
C VAL A 251 -4.52 -23.54 -21.93
N TYR A 252 -4.93 -22.26 -21.73
CA TYR A 252 -5.51 -21.45 -22.78
C TYR A 252 -4.60 -21.34 -24.00
N MET A 253 -3.30 -21.05 -23.82
CA MET A 253 -2.34 -20.91 -24.91
C MET A 253 -2.19 -22.22 -25.72
N VAL A 254 -2.17 -23.38 -25.05
CA VAL A 254 -2.10 -24.67 -25.73
C VAL A 254 -3.39 -24.98 -26.49
N ILE A 255 -4.55 -24.73 -25.87
CA ILE A 255 -5.86 -24.97 -26.51
C ILE A 255 -6.04 -24.06 -27.72
N TYR A 256 -5.66 -22.79 -27.64
CA TYR A 256 -5.91 -21.84 -28.73
C TYR A 256 -4.83 -21.93 -29.84
N TYR A 257 -3.54 -21.97 -29.49
CA TYR A 257 -2.40 -21.92 -30.43
C TYR A 257 -1.70 -23.28 -30.67
N ASN A 258 -2.19 -24.37 -30.08
CA ASN A 258 -1.66 -25.71 -30.23
C ASN A 258 -0.16 -25.79 -29.91
N ARG A 259 0.70 -26.30 -30.82
CA ARG A 259 2.16 -26.43 -30.60
C ARG A 259 2.86 -25.09 -30.44
N ALA A 260 2.42 -24.04 -31.11
CA ALA A 260 2.93 -22.70 -30.91
C ALA A 260 2.62 -22.19 -29.47
N GLY A 261 1.49 -22.59 -28.88
CA GLY A 261 1.17 -22.32 -27.49
C GLY A 261 2.19 -22.90 -26.50
N LEU A 262 2.78 -24.06 -26.77
CA LEU A 262 3.87 -24.61 -25.93
C LEU A 262 5.11 -23.73 -25.95
N VAL A 263 5.42 -23.10 -27.10
CA VAL A 263 6.54 -22.16 -27.20
C VAL A 263 6.26 -20.89 -26.40
N ALA A 264 5.03 -20.36 -26.46
CA ALA A 264 4.61 -19.25 -25.62
C ALA A 264 4.69 -19.61 -24.13
N ASN A 265 4.26 -20.79 -23.76
CA ASN A 265 4.33 -21.27 -22.37
C ASN A 265 5.78 -21.35 -21.87
N PHE A 266 6.71 -21.83 -22.69
CA PHE A 266 8.13 -21.82 -22.35
C PHE A 266 8.66 -20.40 -22.17
N ALA A 267 8.31 -19.47 -23.07
CA ALA A 267 8.68 -18.08 -22.94
C ALA A 267 8.08 -17.44 -21.67
N LEU A 268 6.83 -17.78 -21.32
CA LEU A 268 6.15 -17.28 -20.13
C LEU A 268 6.79 -17.81 -18.83
N ILE A 269 7.13 -19.09 -18.75
CA ILE A 269 7.87 -19.67 -17.63
C ILE A 269 9.23 -18.96 -17.46
N THR A 270 9.94 -18.75 -18.57
CA THR A 270 11.23 -18.03 -18.57
C THR A 270 11.05 -16.58 -18.13
N ASN A 271 9.95 -15.93 -18.52
CA ASN A 271 9.62 -14.58 -18.07
C ASN A 271 9.45 -14.49 -16.55
N ILE A 272 8.71 -15.41 -15.96
CA ILE A 272 8.54 -15.47 -14.50
C ILE A 272 9.89 -15.70 -13.81
N PHE A 273 10.70 -16.59 -14.33
CA PHE A 273 12.04 -16.85 -13.79
C PHE A 273 12.90 -15.58 -13.79
N PHE A 274 12.93 -14.82 -14.89
CA PHE A 274 13.64 -13.55 -14.95
C PHE A 274 13.05 -12.49 -14.03
N LEU A 275 11.73 -12.38 -13.96
CA LEU A 275 11.05 -11.42 -13.11
C LEU A 275 11.42 -11.64 -11.64
N PHE A 276 11.30 -12.87 -11.13
CA PHE A 276 11.69 -13.18 -9.75
C PHE A 276 13.19 -13.04 -9.53
N GLY A 277 14.02 -13.44 -10.51
CA GLY A 277 15.46 -13.28 -10.44
C GLY A 277 15.90 -11.83 -10.31
N VAL A 278 15.29 -10.93 -11.09
CA VAL A 278 15.60 -9.50 -11.04
C VAL A 278 15.09 -8.89 -9.72
N LEU A 279 13.85 -9.22 -9.29
CA LEU A 279 13.31 -8.73 -8.01
C LEU A 279 14.19 -9.16 -6.84
N ALA A 280 14.62 -10.42 -6.80
CA ALA A 280 15.52 -10.94 -5.76
C ALA A 280 16.90 -10.25 -5.79
N SER A 281 17.46 -10.03 -6.99
CA SER A 281 18.74 -9.34 -7.16
C SER A 281 18.72 -7.88 -6.70
N LEU A 282 17.59 -7.19 -6.86
CA LEU A 282 17.39 -5.81 -6.42
C LEU A 282 17.01 -5.71 -4.92
N GLY A 283 16.80 -6.83 -4.23
CA GLY A 283 16.27 -6.81 -2.87
C GLY A 283 14.87 -6.18 -2.75
N ALA A 284 14.09 -6.23 -3.84
CA ALA A 284 12.80 -5.59 -3.90
C ALA A 284 11.77 -6.32 -3.02
N VAL A 285 11.05 -5.58 -2.19
CA VAL A 285 10.00 -6.11 -1.33
C VAL A 285 8.74 -6.39 -2.17
N LEU A 286 8.22 -7.60 -2.08
CA LEU A 286 6.98 -7.97 -2.75
C LEU A 286 5.77 -7.55 -1.90
N THR A 287 5.11 -6.48 -2.30
CA THR A 287 3.88 -5.99 -1.68
C THR A 287 2.64 -6.71 -2.24
N LEU A 288 1.49 -6.64 -1.55
CA LEU A 288 0.22 -7.21 -2.06
C LEU A 288 -0.19 -6.61 -3.42
N PRO A 289 -0.17 -5.28 -3.63
CA PRO A 289 -0.33 -4.72 -4.97
C PRO A 289 0.77 -5.18 -5.94
N GLY A 290 2.01 -5.36 -5.48
CA GLY A 290 3.10 -5.90 -6.27
C GLY A 290 2.82 -7.32 -6.79
N MET A 291 2.23 -8.19 -5.97
CA MET A 291 1.75 -9.51 -6.43
C MET A 291 0.69 -9.38 -7.52
N ALA A 292 -0.28 -8.48 -7.33
CA ALA A 292 -1.27 -8.22 -8.38
C ALA A 292 -0.62 -7.69 -9.66
N GLY A 293 0.46 -6.89 -9.55
CA GLY A 293 1.30 -6.46 -10.68
C GLY A 293 1.95 -7.63 -11.42
N ILE A 294 2.52 -8.60 -10.70
CA ILE A 294 3.09 -9.81 -11.31
C ILE A 294 2.01 -10.57 -12.09
N VAL A 295 0.84 -10.76 -11.48
CA VAL A 295 -0.25 -11.51 -12.13
C VAL A 295 -0.81 -10.76 -13.36
N LEU A 296 -0.91 -9.44 -13.28
CA LEU A 296 -1.28 -8.62 -14.44
C LEU A 296 -0.24 -8.73 -15.56
N THR A 297 1.05 -8.70 -15.22
CA THR A 297 2.13 -8.86 -16.22
C THR A 297 2.11 -10.23 -16.87
N LEU A 298 1.60 -11.29 -16.20
CA LEU A 298 1.35 -12.58 -16.85
C LEU A 298 0.34 -12.47 -17.97
N GLY A 299 -0.78 -11.77 -17.75
CA GLY A 299 -1.79 -11.50 -18.78
C GLY A 299 -1.19 -10.75 -19.97
N MET A 300 -0.39 -9.71 -19.69
CA MET A 300 0.26 -8.88 -20.70
C MET A 300 1.45 -9.58 -21.40
N ALA A 301 2.17 -10.47 -20.71
CA ALA A 301 3.30 -11.20 -21.30
C ALA A 301 2.88 -12.16 -22.43
N VAL A 302 1.62 -12.59 -22.41
CA VAL A 302 1.03 -13.37 -23.49
C VAL A 302 0.73 -12.53 -24.73
N ASP A 303 0.42 -11.23 -24.56
CA ASP A 303 0.00 -10.32 -25.63
C ASP A 303 1.04 -10.24 -26.76
N ALA A 304 2.31 -10.06 -26.44
CA ALA A 304 3.38 -10.02 -27.44
C ALA A 304 3.46 -11.32 -28.27
N ASN A 305 3.28 -12.49 -27.62
CA ASN A 305 3.24 -13.77 -28.33
C ASN A 305 1.99 -13.90 -29.21
N VAL A 306 0.83 -13.43 -28.73
CA VAL A 306 -0.42 -13.40 -29.48
C VAL A 306 -0.28 -12.53 -30.74
N ILE A 307 0.32 -11.34 -30.63
CA ILE A 307 0.59 -10.45 -31.78
C ILE A 307 1.43 -11.17 -32.83
N ILE A 308 2.53 -11.81 -32.40
CA ILE A 308 3.42 -12.55 -33.29
C ILE A 308 2.65 -13.70 -33.97
N TYR A 309 1.89 -14.47 -33.22
CA TYR A 309 1.21 -15.67 -33.75
C TYR A 309 0.06 -15.32 -34.70
N GLU A 310 -0.72 -14.29 -34.39
CA GLU A 310 -1.75 -13.85 -35.32
C GLU A 310 -1.12 -13.30 -36.61
N ARG A 311 0.00 -12.60 -36.50
CA ARG A 311 0.73 -12.15 -37.71
C ARG A 311 1.29 -13.30 -38.53
N ILE A 312 1.86 -14.32 -37.89
CA ILE A 312 2.31 -15.56 -38.60
C ILE A 312 1.12 -16.25 -39.27
N LYS A 313 -0.04 -16.33 -38.61
CA LYS A 313 -1.28 -16.88 -39.21
C LYS A 313 -1.71 -16.12 -40.45
N GLU A 314 -1.61 -14.79 -40.42
CA GLU A 314 -1.89 -13.96 -41.61
C GLU A 314 -0.95 -14.26 -42.78
N GLU A 315 0.37 -14.35 -42.53
CA GLU A 315 1.37 -14.67 -43.54
C GLU A 315 1.19 -16.08 -44.12
N ILE A 316 0.78 -17.06 -43.29
CA ILE A 316 0.44 -18.42 -43.73
C ILE A 316 -0.82 -18.39 -44.60
N ARG A 317 -1.85 -17.65 -44.21
CA ARG A 317 -3.08 -17.47 -45.02
C ARG A 317 -2.81 -16.78 -46.34
N ALA A 318 -1.82 -15.88 -46.40
CA ALA A 318 -1.36 -15.26 -47.63
C ALA A 318 -0.59 -16.21 -48.57
N GLY A 319 -0.42 -17.48 -48.19
CA GLY A 319 0.22 -18.51 -49.01
C GLY A 319 1.75 -18.60 -48.88
N LYS A 320 2.35 -17.88 -47.90
CA LYS A 320 3.82 -17.97 -47.68
C LYS A 320 4.21 -19.33 -47.08
N GLY A 321 5.35 -19.81 -47.52
CA GLY A 321 5.98 -21.00 -46.90
C GLY A 321 6.26 -20.78 -45.42
N PHE A 322 6.16 -21.83 -44.63
CA PHE A 322 6.16 -21.80 -43.17
C PHE A 322 7.37 -21.06 -42.56
N ARG A 323 8.60 -21.29 -43.06
CA ARG A 323 9.82 -20.62 -42.61
C ARG A 323 9.77 -19.10 -42.84
N LEU A 324 9.31 -18.71 -44.03
CA LEU A 324 9.16 -17.31 -44.40
C LEU A 324 8.07 -16.63 -43.60
N ALA A 325 6.93 -17.31 -43.38
CA ALA A 325 5.82 -16.80 -42.58
C ALA A 325 6.22 -16.50 -41.12
N ILE A 326 7.04 -17.34 -40.51
CA ILE A 326 7.58 -17.04 -39.16
C ILE A 326 8.51 -15.83 -39.19
N THR A 327 9.44 -15.76 -40.14
CA THR A 327 10.41 -14.64 -40.23
C THR A 327 9.69 -13.31 -40.49
N ASP A 328 8.76 -13.28 -41.42
CA ASP A 328 7.97 -12.08 -41.75
C ASP A 328 6.99 -11.71 -40.63
N GLY A 329 6.39 -12.72 -39.98
CA GLY A 329 5.51 -12.53 -38.83
C GLY A 329 6.19 -11.78 -37.68
N TYR A 330 7.40 -12.22 -37.28
CA TYR A 330 8.20 -11.51 -36.28
C TYR A 330 8.58 -10.10 -36.74
N LYS A 331 9.07 -9.96 -37.99
CA LYS A 331 9.46 -8.65 -38.54
C LYS A 331 8.31 -7.64 -38.55
N ASN A 332 7.13 -8.10 -38.97
CA ASN A 332 5.97 -7.23 -39.09
C ASN A 332 5.26 -6.96 -37.74
N ALA A 333 5.44 -7.85 -36.74
CA ALA A 333 4.91 -7.68 -35.40
C ALA A 333 5.78 -6.74 -34.51
N TYR A 334 7.09 -6.62 -34.83
CA TYR A 334 8.08 -5.97 -33.97
C TYR A 334 7.69 -4.51 -33.62
N SER A 335 7.31 -3.71 -34.61
CA SER A 335 6.92 -2.31 -34.40
C SER A 335 5.74 -2.19 -33.42
N ALA A 336 4.69 -2.96 -33.65
CA ALA A 336 3.49 -2.94 -32.82
C ALA A 336 3.76 -3.38 -31.37
N ILE A 337 4.62 -4.40 -31.17
CA ILE A 337 5.01 -4.89 -29.84
C ILE A 337 5.78 -3.81 -29.06
N ILE A 338 6.77 -3.18 -29.71
CA ILE A 338 7.57 -2.13 -29.04
C ILE A 338 6.67 -0.92 -28.70
N ASP A 339 5.88 -0.45 -29.65
CA ASP A 339 5.05 0.73 -29.45
C ASP A 339 4.02 0.53 -28.32
N GLY A 340 3.37 -0.61 -28.26
CA GLY A 340 2.41 -0.95 -27.20
C GLY A 340 3.07 -1.06 -25.83
N ASN A 341 4.21 -1.74 -25.74
CA ASN A 341 4.91 -1.90 -24.47
C ASN A 341 5.58 -0.60 -23.99
N VAL A 342 6.05 0.28 -24.88
CA VAL A 342 6.58 1.60 -24.53
C VAL A 342 5.50 2.47 -23.87
N THR A 343 4.26 2.45 -24.36
CA THR A 343 3.17 3.22 -23.74
C THR A 343 2.85 2.73 -22.34
N THR A 344 2.80 1.41 -22.13
CA THR A 344 2.59 0.82 -20.80
C THR A 344 3.79 1.05 -19.88
N LEU A 345 5.01 1.01 -20.42
CA LEU A 345 6.23 1.30 -19.65
C LEU A 345 6.25 2.77 -19.18
N LEU A 346 5.82 3.71 -20.03
CA LEU A 346 5.70 5.12 -19.65
C LEU A 346 4.75 5.30 -18.46
N THR A 347 3.60 4.64 -18.46
CA THR A 347 2.69 4.68 -17.29
C THR A 347 3.28 4.02 -16.07
N GLY A 348 4.02 2.91 -16.23
CA GLY A 348 4.75 2.27 -15.14
C GLY A 348 5.82 3.19 -14.52
N ILE A 349 6.57 3.93 -15.34
CA ILE A 349 7.57 4.90 -14.88
C ILE A 349 6.89 6.06 -14.14
N VAL A 350 5.80 6.60 -14.66
CA VAL A 350 5.02 7.63 -13.96
C VAL A 350 4.56 7.12 -12.61
N LEU A 351 4.04 5.90 -12.56
CA LEU A 351 3.60 5.27 -11.33
C LEU A 351 4.74 5.07 -10.33
N TYR A 352 5.93 4.74 -10.79
CA TYR A 352 7.13 4.61 -9.95
C TYR A 352 7.59 5.96 -9.36
N ILE A 353 7.54 7.03 -10.14
CA ILE A 353 7.98 8.37 -9.73
C ILE A 353 7.00 9.00 -8.73
N PHE A 354 5.70 8.90 -8.99
CA PHE A 354 4.65 9.55 -8.20
C PHE A 354 4.04 8.66 -7.11
N GLY A 355 4.17 7.33 -7.25
CA GLY A 355 3.69 6.36 -6.28
C GLY A 355 4.56 6.31 -5.02
N THR A 356 3.97 5.89 -3.92
CA THR A 356 4.66 5.69 -2.64
C THR A 356 4.37 4.28 -2.11
N GLY A 357 5.27 3.76 -1.27
CA GLY A 357 5.08 2.49 -0.56
C GLY A 357 4.60 1.32 -1.45
N PRO A 358 3.43 0.75 -1.17
CA PRO A 358 2.91 -0.41 -1.90
C PRO A 358 2.70 -0.17 -3.41
N VAL A 359 2.37 1.06 -3.82
CA VAL A 359 2.16 1.43 -5.22
C VAL A 359 3.48 1.46 -5.99
N GLN A 360 4.55 1.92 -5.36
CA GLN A 360 5.89 1.88 -5.95
C GLN A 360 6.36 0.44 -6.16
N GLY A 361 6.05 -0.48 -5.20
CA GLY A 361 6.29 -1.91 -5.37
C GLY A 361 5.54 -2.51 -6.57
N PHE A 362 4.25 -2.14 -6.76
CA PHE A 362 3.48 -2.51 -7.93
C PHE A 362 4.12 -1.99 -9.24
N ALA A 363 4.52 -0.72 -9.29
CA ALA A 363 5.15 -0.12 -10.45
C ALA A 363 6.48 -0.83 -10.81
N THR A 364 7.27 -1.18 -9.80
CA THR A 364 8.53 -1.93 -9.97
C THR A 364 8.28 -3.28 -10.62
N THR A 365 7.32 -4.06 -10.11
CA THR A 365 6.97 -5.37 -10.69
C THR A 365 6.44 -5.25 -12.10
N LEU A 366 5.63 -4.21 -12.39
CA LEU A 366 5.10 -3.92 -13.72
C LEU A 366 6.22 -3.59 -14.72
N ILE A 367 7.14 -2.69 -14.38
CA ILE A 367 8.26 -2.29 -15.24
C ILE A 367 9.15 -3.49 -15.56
N ILE A 368 9.59 -4.23 -14.53
CA ILE A 368 10.44 -5.42 -14.71
C ILE A 368 9.69 -6.47 -15.54
N GLY A 369 8.41 -6.68 -15.26
CA GLY A 369 7.57 -7.64 -15.98
C GLY A 369 7.43 -7.30 -17.47
N ILE A 370 7.23 -6.03 -17.83
CA ILE A 370 7.17 -5.57 -19.23
C ILE A 370 8.52 -5.79 -19.94
N LEU A 371 9.62 -5.37 -19.32
CA LEU A 371 10.95 -5.51 -19.92
C LEU A 371 11.34 -6.98 -20.12
N SER A 372 11.10 -7.84 -19.12
CA SER A 372 11.36 -9.26 -19.21
C SER A 372 10.44 -9.96 -20.20
N SER A 373 9.17 -9.56 -20.31
CA SER A 373 8.22 -10.12 -21.29
C SER A 373 8.60 -9.78 -22.72
N LEU A 374 9.05 -8.56 -22.98
CA LEU A 374 9.59 -8.17 -24.29
C LEU A 374 10.77 -9.05 -24.69
N PHE A 375 11.71 -9.25 -23.79
CA PHE A 375 12.86 -10.09 -24.05
C PHE A 375 12.45 -11.54 -24.35
N THR A 376 11.59 -12.11 -23.53
CA THR A 376 11.19 -13.51 -23.68
C THR A 376 10.31 -13.75 -24.89
N ALA A 377 9.39 -12.85 -25.20
CA ALA A 377 8.52 -12.96 -26.38
C ALA A 377 9.27 -12.76 -27.70
N ILE A 378 10.27 -11.87 -27.75
CA ILE A 378 10.99 -11.58 -28.99
C ILE A 378 12.17 -12.56 -29.18
N PHE A 379 13.00 -12.75 -28.16
CA PHE A 379 14.23 -13.54 -28.29
C PHE A 379 14.03 -15.02 -27.96
N ILE A 380 13.47 -15.34 -26.81
CA ILE A 380 13.38 -16.73 -26.35
C ILE A 380 12.40 -17.52 -27.24
N SER A 381 11.21 -16.96 -27.51
CA SER A 381 10.25 -17.65 -28.38
C SER A 381 10.80 -17.87 -29.79
N ARG A 382 11.52 -16.88 -30.36
CA ARG A 382 12.16 -17.01 -31.67
C ARG A 382 13.25 -18.05 -31.68
N LEU A 383 14.07 -18.11 -30.62
CA LEU A 383 15.10 -19.13 -30.48
C LEU A 383 14.51 -20.56 -30.51
N VAL A 384 13.41 -20.76 -29.76
CA VAL A 384 12.71 -22.05 -29.73
C VAL A 384 12.11 -22.40 -31.09
N PHE A 385 11.49 -21.44 -31.79
CA PHE A 385 11.01 -21.68 -33.15
C PHE A 385 12.11 -22.04 -34.14
N ASN A 386 13.25 -21.34 -34.10
CA ASN A 386 14.40 -21.64 -34.95
C ASN A 386 14.89 -23.06 -34.69
N TRP A 387 15.06 -23.45 -33.42
CA TRP A 387 15.46 -24.81 -33.05
C TRP A 387 14.45 -25.89 -33.53
N MET A 388 13.14 -25.59 -33.43
CA MET A 388 12.10 -26.50 -33.96
C MET A 388 12.13 -26.63 -35.47
N MET A 389 12.42 -25.54 -36.21
CA MET A 389 12.51 -25.51 -37.66
C MET A 389 13.76 -26.27 -38.16
N GLU A 390 14.90 -26.18 -37.48
CA GLU A 390 16.10 -26.93 -37.79
C GLU A 390 15.87 -28.43 -37.63
N LYS A 391 15.10 -28.83 -36.63
CA LYS A 391 14.71 -30.22 -36.40
C LYS A 391 13.51 -30.70 -37.24
N ASN A 392 13.07 -29.93 -38.22
CA ASN A 392 11.93 -30.21 -39.09
C ASN A 392 10.64 -30.61 -38.33
N LYS A 393 10.45 -30.07 -37.11
CA LYS A 393 9.22 -30.30 -36.32
C LYS A 393 8.04 -29.54 -36.91
N LYS A 394 6.89 -30.22 -37.10
CA LYS A 394 5.66 -29.55 -37.52
C LYS A 394 5.18 -28.65 -36.40
N ILE A 395 5.00 -27.36 -36.68
CA ILE A 395 4.48 -26.35 -35.76
C ILE A 395 3.10 -25.91 -36.27
N ASN A 396 2.09 -26.02 -35.45
CA ASN A 396 0.74 -25.53 -35.78
C ASN A 396 0.40 -24.34 -34.89
N PHE A 397 -0.15 -23.29 -35.49
CA PHE A 397 -0.56 -22.04 -34.80
C PHE A 397 -2.06 -22.00 -34.51
N SER A 398 -2.80 -23.06 -34.79
CA SER A 398 -4.23 -23.14 -34.54
C SER A 398 -4.69 -24.61 -34.50
N ASN A 399 -5.86 -24.85 -33.89
CA ASN A 399 -6.60 -26.09 -33.96
C ASN A 399 -7.68 -25.99 -35.04
N LYS A 400 -8.35 -27.11 -35.37
CA LYS A 400 -9.49 -27.12 -36.31
C LYS A 400 -10.61 -26.15 -35.89
N PHE A 401 -10.83 -25.97 -34.58
CA PHE A 401 -11.84 -25.05 -34.05
C PHE A 401 -11.36 -23.59 -34.06
N THR A 402 -10.06 -23.34 -33.75
CA THR A 402 -9.54 -21.97 -33.58
C THR A 402 -9.03 -21.34 -34.88
N ALA A 403 -8.84 -22.15 -35.94
CA ALA A 403 -8.32 -21.69 -37.23
C ALA A 403 -9.18 -20.59 -37.88
N ASN A 404 -10.51 -20.68 -37.74
CA ASN A 404 -11.46 -19.81 -38.41
C ASN A 404 -12.21 -18.85 -37.46
N ILE A 405 -11.89 -18.85 -36.14
CA ILE A 405 -12.49 -17.92 -35.19
C ILE A 405 -12.11 -16.50 -35.59
N LEU A 406 -13.12 -15.68 -35.86
CA LEU A 406 -12.98 -14.27 -36.26
C LEU A 406 -12.08 -14.01 -37.49
N ALA A 407 -11.83 -15.03 -38.34
CA ALA A 407 -10.96 -14.90 -39.50
C ALA A 407 -11.58 -14.07 -40.65
N ASN A 408 -12.89 -14.11 -40.79
CA ASN A 408 -13.65 -13.49 -41.87
C ASN A 408 -14.71 -12.51 -41.33
N THR A 409 -14.34 -11.66 -40.40
CA THR A 409 -15.24 -10.65 -39.88
C THR A 409 -15.30 -9.45 -40.80
N HIS A 410 -16.50 -8.93 -41.03
CA HIS A 410 -16.77 -7.75 -41.84
C HIS A 410 -17.63 -6.74 -41.08
N PHE A 411 -17.25 -6.49 -39.83
CA PHE A 411 -17.98 -5.56 -38.98
C PHE A 411 -17.73 -4.11 -39.45
N ARG A 412 -18.79 -3.30 -39.49
CA ARG A 412 -18.76 -1.94 -39.99
C ARG A 412 -18.64 -0.93 -38.85
N PHE A 413 -17.47 -0.84 -38.24
CA PHE A 413 -17.22 -0.04 -37.03
C PHE A 413 -17.51 1.46 -37.26
N VAL A 414 -17.07 2.02 -38.37
CA VAL A 414 -17.24 3.45 -38.66
C VAL A 414 -18.70 3.81 -38.89
N GLU A 415 -19.50 2.90 -39.49
CA GLU A 415 -20.93 3.11 -39.71
C GLU A 415 -21.75 3.13 -38.43
N VAL A 416 -21.35 2.30 -37.44
CA VAL A 416 -22.03 2.21 -36.12
C VAL A 416 -21.56 3.29 -35.15
N ARG A 417 -20.55 4.15 -35.51
CA ARG A 417 -19.94 5.11 -34.62
C ARG A 417 -20.92 6.02 -33.85
N LYS A 418 -21.98 6.50 -34.56
CA LYS A 418 -23.00 7.33 -33.91
C LYS A 418 -23.73 6.62 -32.76
N LYS A 419 -24.04 5.33 -32.99
CA LYS A 419 -24.66 4.50 -31.92
C LYS A 419 -23.70 4.25 -30.76
N ALA A 420 -22.42 3.99 -31.08
CA ALA A 420 -21.36 3.84 -30.09
C ALA A 420 -21.16 5.13 -29.27
N TYR A 421 -21.14 6.29 -29.90
CA TYR A 421 -21.05 7.59 -29.22
C TYR A 421 -22.24 7.83 -28.28
N ILE A 422 -23.47 7.49 -28.72
CA ILE A 422 -24.66 7.60 -27.85
C ILE A 422 -24.52 6.66 -26.65
N PHE A 423 -24.11 5.44 -26.87
CA PHE A 423 -23.91 4.47 -25.78
C PHE A 423 -22.83 4.93 -24.80
N SER A 424 -21.68 5.37 -25.30
CA SER A 424 -20.60 5.95 -24.49
C SER A 424 -21.05 7.21 -23.72
N ALA A 425 -21.81 8.09 -24.39
CA ALA A 425 -22.36 9.28 -23.74
C ALA A 425 -23.32 8.95 -22.60
N ILE A 426 -24.18 7.93 -22.77
CA ILE A 426 -25.06 7.46 -21.70
C ILE A 426 -24.26 6.94 -20.52
N LEU A 427 -23.23 6.13 -20.76
CA LEU A 427 -22.35 5.63 -19.68
C LEU A 427 -21.63 6.75 -18.96
N ILE A 428 -21.11 7.75 -19.70
CA ILE A 428 -20.45 8.93 -19.12
C ILE A 428 -21.46 9.74 -18.29
N ILE A 429 -22.67 9.99 -18.81
CA ILE A 429 -23.70 10.74 -18.09
C ILE A 429 -24.08 10.04 -16.79
N ILE A 430 -24.27 8.71 -16.81
CA ILE A 430 -24.54 7.91 -15.59
C ILE A 430 -23.36 8.02 -14.63
N SER A 431 -22.13 7.87 -15.12
CA SER A 431 -20.91 7.96 -14.32
C SER A 431 -20.75 9.34 -13.68
N VAL A 432 -20.85 10.41 -14.48
CA VAL A 432 -20.75 11.79 -13.97
C VAL A 432 -21.92 12.12 -13.02
N GLY A 433 -23.13 11.67 -13.35
CA GLY A 433 -24.30 11.81 -12.47
C GLY A 433 -24.11 11.15 -11.12
N SER A 434 -23.57 9.91 -11.10
CA SER A 434 -23.24 9.21 -9.85
C SER A 434 -22.12 9.93 -9.08
N LEU A 435 -21.06 10.35 -9.76
CA LEU A 435 -19.96 11.11 -9.15
C LEU A 435 -20.42 12.44 -8.56
N ALA A 436 -21.36 13.13 -9.19
CA ALA A 436 -21.89 14.41 -8.72
C ALA A 436 -22.85 14.26 -7.53
N THR A 437 -23.65 13.18 -7.50
CA THR A 437 -24.68 12.98 -6.48
C THR A 437 -24.18 12.17 -5.28
N LYS A 438 -23.44 11.10 -5.53
CA LYS A 438 -22.99 10.14 -4.52
C LYS A 438 -21.51 10.34 -4.13
N GLY A 439 -20.71 10.92 -5.04
CA GLY A 439 -19.27 11.12 -4.86
C GLY A 439 -18.47 9.81 -4.96
N LEU A 440 -17.24 9.86 -4.48
CA LEU A 440 -16.35 8.73 -4.33
C LEU A 440 -16.13 8.43 -2.84
N ASN A 441 -16.06 7.17 -2.48
CA ASN A 441 -15.64 6.76 -1.15
C ASN A 441 -14.10 6.85 -1.06
N LEU A 442 -13.60 7.99 -0.59
CA LEU A 442 -12.17 8.23 -0.46
C LEU A 442 -11.63 7.56 0.80
N GLY A 443 -10.61 6.72 0.64
CA GLY A 443 -9.87 6.11 1.74
C GLY A 443 -9.05 7.12 2.55
N ILE A 444 -8.44 6.63 3.63
CA ILE A 444 -7.58 7.46 4.50
C ILE A 444 -6.36 8.02 3.77
N ASP A 445 -5.91 7.38 2.69
CA ASP A 445 -4.83 7.88 1.83
C ASP A 445 -5.10 9.30 1.28
N PHE A 446 -6.37 9.65 1.08
CA PHE A 446 -6.79 10.94 0.51
C PHE A 446 -7.48 11.86 1.52
N THR A 447 -7.95 11.31 2.64
CA THR A 447 -8.71 12.08 3.63
C THR A 447 -7.96 12.24 4.95
N GLY A 448 -6.92 11.46 5.16
CA GLY A 448 -6.34 11.23 6.47
C GLY A 448 -7.26 10.40 7.37
N GLY A 449 -6.73 9.85 8.42
CA GLY A 449 -7.50 9.06 9.38
C GLY A 449 -6.76 7.82 9.87
N ARG A 450 -7.52 6.97 10.55
CA ARG A 450 -7.07 5.67 11.02
C ARG A 450 -8.02 4.59 10.53
N THR A 451 -7.45 3.47 10.09
CA THR A 451 -8.20 2.28 9.68
C THR A 451 -7.72 1.09 10.51
N TYR A 452 -8.67 0.30 10.98
CA TYR A 452 -8.43 -0.93 11.73
C TYR A 452 -9.16 -2.08 11.05
N ILE A 453 -8.49 -3.24 10.94
CA ILE A 453 -9.12 -4.51 10.59
C ILE A 453 -9.27 -5.28 11.89
N ILE A 454 -10.52 -5.57 12.27
CA ILE A 454 -10.86 -6.17 13.57
C ILE A 454 -11.63 -7.45 13.30
N ARG A 455 -11.20 -8.55 13.93
CA ARG A 455 -11.86 -9.87 13.82
C ARG A 455 -12.50 -10.25 15.14
N PHE A 456 -13.74 -10.71 15.05
CA PHE A 456 -14.55 -11.20 16.16
C PHE A 456 -14.58 -12.74 16.15
N ASP A 457 -15.02 -13.33 17.24
CA ASP A 457 -15.23 -14.78 17.41
C ASP A 457 -16.59 -15.24 16.84
N ASN A 458 -17.45 -14.32 16.42
CA ASN A 458 -18.78 -14.56 15.85
C ASN A 458 -19.11 -13.56 14.73
N ASP A 459 -20.18 -13.83 13.98
CA ASP A 459 -20.69 -12.90 12.97
C ASP A 459 -21.27 -11.64 13.64
N VAL A 460 -20.93 -10.46 13.13
CA VAL A 460 -21.32 -9.18 13.69
C VAL A 460 -22.09 -8.31 12.71
N ASN A 461 -22.96 -7.45 13.26
CA ASN A 461 -23.69 -6.46 12.49
C ASN A 461 -22.92 -5.13 12.48
N THR A 462 -22.50 -4.69 11.29
CA THR A 462 -21.71 -3.47 11.11
C THR A 462 -22.47 -2.20 11.52
N GLU A 463 -23.81 -2.17 11.40
CA GLU A 463 -24.62 -1.01 11.78
C GLU A 463 -24.73 -0.86 13.30
N ASP A 464 -24.82 -1.95 14.04
CA ASP A 464 -24.87 -1.92 15.51
C ASP A 464 -23.52 -1.47 16.08
N ILE A 465 -22.41 -1.97 15.49
CA ILE A 465 -21.06 -1.53 15.81
C ILE A 465 -20.91 -0.03 15.53
N ARG A 466 -21.37 0.44 14.37
CA ARG A 466 -21.29 1.85 13.99
C ARG A 466 -22.02 2.75 14.98
N LYS A 467 -23.24 2.37 15.38
CA LYS A 467 -24.03 3.13 16.35
C LYS A 467 -23.34 3.22 17.71
N ASN A 468 -22.84 2.08 18.20
CA ASN A 468 -22.16 2.04 19.48
C ASN A 468 -20.89 2.88 19.48
N LEU A 469 -20.03 2.72 18.46
CA LEU A 469 -18.79 3.48 18.35
C LEU A 469 -19.02 4.98 18.11
N THR A 470 -20.15 5.37 17.49
CA THR A 470 -20.52 6.79 17.38
C THR A 470 -20.69 7.43 18.76
N THR A 471 -21.25 6.68 19.72
CA THR A 471 -21.40 7.14 21.12
C THR A 471 -20.03 7.21 21.81
N VAL A 472 -19.19 6.19 21.64
CA VAL A 472 -17.84 6.11 22.23
C VAL A 472 -16.91 7.19 21.69
N PHE A 473 -17.03 7.53 20.41
CA PHE A 473 -16.27 8.60 19.76
C PHE A 473 -16.95 9.99 19.84
N GLU A 474 -17.81 10.20 20.83
CA GLU A 474 -18.38 11.52 21.14
C GLU A 474 -19.13 12.17 19.97
N GLY A 475 -19.83 11.34 19.17
CA GLY A 475 -20.58 11.77 17.99
C GLY A 475 -19.82 11.68 16.66
N ALA A 476 -18.53 11.37 16.67
CA ALA A 476 -17.76 11.14 15.44
C ALA A 476 -18.05 9.73 14.90
N ALA A 477 -19.02 9.60 14.00
CA ALA A 477 -19.41 8.32 13.44
C ALA A 477 -18.28 7.69 12.60
N PRO A 478 -17.78 6.50 12.95
CA PRO A 478 -16.83 5.79 12.13
C PRO A 478 -17.52 5.15 10.92
N GLU A 479 -16.77 4.90 9.87
CA GLU A 479 -17.17 4.03 8.78
C GLU A 479 -16.87 2.58 9.16
N VAL A 480 -17.87 1.70 9.16
CA VAL A 480 -17.73 0.29 9.49
C VAL A 480 -18.25 -0.56 8.34
N LYS A 481 -17.41 -1.44 7.81
CA LYS A 481 -17.74 -2.34 6.71
C LYS A 481 -17.30 -3.76 7.02
N THR A 482 -18.01 -4.74 6.50
CA THR A 482 -17.53 -6.13 6.49
C THR A 482 -16.28 -6.24 5.62
N PHE A 483 -15.29 -7.01 6.05
CA PHE A 483 -14.03 -7.20 5.35
C PHE A 483 -13.66 -8.70 5.31
N GLY A 484 -14.10 -9.39 4.26
CA GLY A 484 -13.99 -10.84 4.12
C GLY A 484 -15.13 -11.57 4.82
N PRO A 485 -14.86 -12.40 5.84
CA PRO A 485 -15.92 -13.09 6.59
C PRO A 485 -16.78 -12.11 7.40
N ASN A 486 -18.04 -12.49 7.71
CA ASN A 486 -18.96 -11.65 8.49
C ASN A 486 -18.48 -11.38 9.93
N SER A 487 -17.55 -12.17 10.42
CA SER A 487 -16.89 -11.98 11.72
C SER A 487 -15.71 -10.99 11.67
N GLN A 488 -15.47 -10.32 10.53
CA GLN A 488 -14.37 -9.38 10.39
C GLN A 488 -14.84 -8.08 9.77
N ILE A 489 -14.39 -6.97 10.36
CA ILE A 489 -14.75 -5.63 9.90
C ILE A 489 -13.51 -4.81 9.54
N LYS A 490 -13.69 -3.87 8.61
CA LYS A 490 -12.82 -2.73 8.39
C LYS A 490 -13.50 -1.49 8.98
N LEU A 491 -12.83 -0.87 9.94
CA LEU A 491 -13.29 0.32 10.64
C LEU A 491 -12.38 1.50 10.28
N THR A 492 -12.96 2.58 9.80
CA THR A 492 -12.23 3.81 9.47
C THR A 492 -12.77 4.97 10.29
N THR A 493 -11.87 5.71 10.94
CA THR A 493 -12.24 6.86 11.79
C THR A 493 -11.31 8.04 11.58
N LYS A 494 -11.87 9.24 11.69
CA LYS A 494 -11.15 10.52 11.72
C LYS A 494 -11.11 11.13 13.13
N TYR A 495 -11.54 10.38 14.12
CA TYR A 495 -11.58 10.86 15.50
C TYR A 495 -10.19 11.30 15.94
N MET A 496 -10.06 12.50 16.46
CA MET A 496 -8.80 13.13 16.89
C MET A 496 -7.67 13.13 15.85
N ILE A 497 -8.00 13.27 14.55
CA ILE A 497 -6.98 13.25 13.48
C ILE A 497 -6.01 14.43 13.55
N ASP A 498 -6.48 15.60 13.98
CA ASP A 498 -5.68 16.84 14.03
C ASP A 498 -4.80 16.94 15.29
N SER A 499 -4.88 15.96 16.19
CA SER A 499 -4.13 15.98 17.43
C SER A 499 -2.82 15.21 17.30
N ASP A 500 -1.71 15.87 17.63
CA ASP A 500 -0.33 15.38 17.47
C ASP A 500 0.24 14.67 18.73
N SER A 501 -0.59 14.33 19.73
CA SER A 501 -0.10 13.69 20.95
C SER A 501 0.24 12.21 20.70
N THR A 502 1.38 11.77 21.21
CA THR A 502 1.86 10.37 21.09
C THR A 502 0.95 9.33 21.75
N HIS A 503 0.08 9.76 22.70
CA HIS A 503 -0.82 8.86 23.42
C HIS A 503 -2.19 8.67 22.76
N ILE A 504 -2.47 9.33 21.62
CA ILE A 504 -3.80 9.27 21.00
C ILE A 504 -4.10 7.92 20.41
N ASP A 505 -3.10 7.25 19.86
CA ASP A 505 -3.30 5.94 19.23
C ASP A 505 -3.70 4.89 20.29
N SER A 506 -3.05 4.91 21.45
CA SER A 506 -3.43 4.07 22.60
C SER A 506 -4.83 4.45 23.13
N LEU A 507 -5.15 5.75 23.24
CA LEU A 507 -6.48 6.20 23.66
C LEU A 507 -7.58 5.72 22.71
N ILE A 508 -7.35 5.78 21.40
CA ILE A 508 -8.32 5.31 20.41
C ILE A 508 -8.49 3.80 20.49
N GLN A 509 -7.39 3.03 20.66
CA GLN A 509 -7.49 1.57 20.83
C GLN A 509 -8.25 1.20 22.12
N THR A 510 -8.05 1.96 23.21
CA THR A 510 -8.82 1.77 24.44
C THR A 510 -10.31 2.04 24.21
N LYS A 511 -10.66 3.14 23.56
CA LYS A 511 -12.05 3.45 23.19
C LYS A 511 -12.66 2.41 22.23
N LEU A 512 -11.88 1.90 21.29
CA LEU A 512 -12.31 0.79 20.43
C LEU A 512 -12.59 -0.47 21.24
N TYR A 513 -11.72 -0.81 22.17
CA TYR A 513 -11.94 -1.96 23.06
C TYR A 513 -13.22 -1.80 23.88
N GLU A 514 -13.41 -0.65 24.55
CA GLU A 514 -14.62 -0.34 25.32
C GLU A 514 -15.90 -0.46 24.49
N GLY A 515 -15.87 0.02 23.24
CA GLY A 515 -17.01 -0.04 22.34
C GLY A 515 -17.25 -1.40 21.70
N LEU A 516 -16.23 -2.25 21.58
CA LEU A 516 -16.34 -3.49 20.82
C LEU A 516 -16.34 -4.76 21.65
N VAL A 517 -15.89 -4.73 22.92
CA VAL A 517 -15.79 -5.90 23.77
C VAL A 517 -17.12 -6.64 23.93
N GLN A 518 -18.24 -5.94 23.92
CA GLN A 518 -19.59 -6.52 24.05
C GLN A 518 -20.04 -7.34 22.83
N PHE A 519 -19.39 -7.19 21.69
CA PHE A 519 -19.69 -7.94 20.47
C PHE A 519 -18.92 -9.27 20.37
N TYR A 520 -18.04 -9.56 21.33
CA TYR A 520 -17.38 -10.85 21.45
C TYR A 520 -18.24 -11.80 22.27
N SER A 521 -18.36 -13.04 21.83
CA SER A 521 -19.06 -14.10 22.60
C SER A 521 -18.26 -14.52 23.82
N ASN A 522 -16.92 -14.55 23.71
CA ASN A 522 -16.01 -14.82 24.80
C ASN A 522 -15.32 -13.53 25.23
N LYS A 523 -15.09 -13.37 26.53
CA LYS A 523 -14.39 -12.20 27.07
C LYS A 523 -12.96 -12.16 26.52
N ILE A 524 -12.61 -11.11 25.76
CA ILE A 524 -11.26 -10.85 25.25
C ILE A 524 -10.57 -9.84 26.17
N GLU A 525 -9.28 -10.05 26.48
CA GLU A 525 -8.49 -9.07 27.22
C GLU A 525 -7.98 -7.96 26.31
N TYR A 526 -7.70 -6.78 26.90
CA TYR A 526 -7.20 -5.62 26.13
C TYR A 526 -5.89 -5.94 25.39
N THR A 527 -4.98 -6.67 26.01
CA THR A 527 -3.71 -7.09 25.42
C THR A 527 -3.88 -7.95 24.18
N ASP A 528 -4.89 -8.82 24.16
CA ASP A 528 -5.22 -9.67 23.02
C ASP A 528 -6.00 -8.92 21.95
N PHE A 529 -6.78 -7.92 22.36
CA PHE A 529 -7.52 -7.05 21.42
C PHE A 529 -6.62 -6.04 20.72
N SER A 530 -5.69 -5.39 21.45
CA SER A 530 -4.85 -4.29 20.97
C SER A 530 -3.79 -4.76 19.95
N THR A 531 -3.08 -3.83 19.34
CA THR A 531 -1.93 -4.12 18.45
C THR A 531 -0.67 -4.53 19.22
N GLU A 532 -0.65 -4.42 20.54
CA GLU A 532 0.52 -4.72 21.39
C GLU A 532 0.90 -6.21 21.40
N ASN A 533 -0.07 -7.11 21.16
CA ASN A 533 0.21 -8.53 21.02
C ASN A 533 0.56 -8.85 19.56
N GLU A 534 1.84 -9.02 19.26
CA GLU A 534 2.37 -9.38 17.95
C GLU A 534 2.57 -10.89 17.77
N GLY A 535 2.03 -11.73 18.68
CA GLY A 535 2.20 -13.18 18.64
C GLY A 535 1.70 -13.80 17.32
N GLU A 536 2.44 -14.80 16.79
CA GLU A 536 2.07 -15.53 15.57
C GLU A 536 0.69 -16.21 15.62
N SER A 537 0.14 -16.38 16.81
CA SER A 537 -1.13 -17.04 17.09
C SER A 537 -2.32 -16.07 17.22
N LYS A 538 -2.14 -14.77 17.07
CA LYS A 538 -3.23 -13.79 17.20
C LYS A 538 -4.26 -13.97 16.09
N LEU A 539 -5.46 -14.38 16.47
CA LEU A 539 -6.57 -14.65 15.56
C LEU A 539 -7.75 -13.67 15.71
N LEU A 540 -7.85 -12.99 16.86
CA LEU A 540 -8.96 -12.09 17.23
C LEU A 540 -8.44 -10.68 17.57
N GLY A 541 -9.33 -9.71 17.68
CA GLY A 541 -8.99 -8.32 17.97
C GLY A 541 -8.50 -7.56 16.75
N ILE A 542 -7.68 -6.54 16.96
CA ILE A 542 -7.11 -5.71 15.89
C ILE A 542 -6.00 -6.51 15.19
N LEU A 543 -6.27 -6.90 13.94
CA LEU A 543 -5.33 -7.64 13.09
C LEU A 543 -4.45 -6.72 12.22
N SER A 544 -4.92 -5.49 11.97
CA SER A 544 -4.16 -4.50 11.21
C SER A 544 -4.60 -3.11 11.62
N SER A 545 -3.66 -2.19 11.66
CA SER A 545 -3.92 -0.77 11.86
C SER A 545 -3.10 0.05 10.85
N GLN A 546 -3.72 1.11 10.34
CA GLN A 546 -3.06 2.07 9.46
C GLN A 546 -3.46 3.48 9.89
N LYS A 547 -2.48 4.39 9.94
CA LYS A 547 -2.66 5.79 10.26
C LYS A 547 -2.03 6.64 9.17
N ILE A 548 -2.76 7.62 8.68
CA ILE A 548 -2.25 8.60 7.72
C ILE A 548 -2.63 10.00 8.21
N GLY A 549 -1.62 10.84 8.39
CA GLY A 549 -1.81 12.23 8.79
C GLY A 549 -2.41 13.08 7.66
N PRO A 550 -3.12 14.19 7.99
CA PRO A 550 -3.79 15.04 6.99
C PRO A 550 -2.82 15.63 5.94
N THR A 551 -1.62 16.00 6.36
CA THR A 551 -0.59 16.56 5.45
C THR A 551 -0.16 15.57 4.38
N ILE A 552 0.11 14.32 4.78
CA ILE A 552 0.48 13.25 3.85
C ILE A 552 -0.68 12.90 2.92
N ALA A 553 -1.92 12.85 3.44
CA ALA A 553 -3.10 12.60 2.62
C ALA A 553 -3.28 13.68 1.53
N TYR A 554 -3.02 14.94 1.85
CA TYR A 554 -3.02 16.04 0.88
C TYR A 554 -1.93 15.87 -0.18
N ASP A 555 -0.71 15.50 0.22
CA ASP A 555 0.41 15.27 -0.69
C ASP A 555 0.14 14.09 -1.63
N ILE A 556 -0.38 12.97 -1.11
CA ILE A 556 -0.76 11.79 -1.90
C ILE A 556 -1.82 12.17 -2.94
N ARG A 557 -2.87 12.89 -2.52
CA ARG A 557 -3.91 13.36 -3.43
C ARG A 557 -3.37 14.24 -4.56
N THR A 558 -2.49 15.17 -4.23
CA THR A 558 -1.90 16.09 -5.19
C THR A 558 -1.00 15.35 -6.19
N ARG A 559 -0.15 14.45 -5.70
CA ARG A 559 0.71 13.60 -6.53
C ARG A 559 -0.11 12.69 -7.45
N ALA A 560 -1.22 12.11 -6.96
CA ALA A 560 -2.10 11.28 -7.76
C ALA A 560 -2.70 12.04 -8.97
N ILE A 561 -3.16 13.27 -8.77
CA ILE A 561 -3.67 14.13 -9.84
C ILE A 561 -2.55 14.43 -10.86
N TYR A 562 -1.37 14.82 -10.38
CA TYR A 562 -0.23 15.10 -11.26
C TYR A 562 0.20 13.85 -12.05
N ALA A 563 0.20 12.68 -11.44
CA ALA A 563 0.53 11.43 -12.12
C ALA A 563 -0.40 11.15 -13.31
N VAL A 564 -1.72 11.26 -13.11
CA VAL A 564 -2.70 11.01 -14.17
C VAL A 564 -2.55 12.04 -15.29
N VAL A 565 -2.46 13.34 -14.97
CA VAL A 565 -2.31 14.41 -15.97
C VAL A 565 -1.00 14.24 -16.73
N PHE A 566 0.11 13.98 -16.04
CA PHE A 566 1.42 13.79 -16.66
C PHE A 566 1.45 12.56 -17.58
N ALA A 567 0.85 11.43 -17.14
CA ALA A 567 0.71 10.24 -17.97
C ALA A 567 -0.06 10.52 -19.27
N LEU A 568 -1.20 11.20 -19.20
CA LEU A 568 -1.98 11.55 -20.38
C LEU A 568 -1.21 12.45 -21.35
N ILE A 569 -0.47 13.44 -20.83
CA ILE A 569 0.37 14.33 -21.66
C ILE A 569 1.50 13.55 -22.33
N MET A 570 2.21 12.71 -21.59
CA MET A 570 3.31 11.91 -22.12
C MET A 570 2.83 10.93 -23.21
N ILE A 571 1.70 10.29 -23.00
CA ILE A 571 1.07 9.40 -23.98
C ILE A 571 0.65 10.18 -25.22
N PHE A 572 0.01 11.36 -25.05
CA PHE A 572 -0.35 12.22 -26.18
C PHE A 572 0.87 12.58 -27.04
N ILE A 573 1.95 13.06 -26.40
CA ILE A 573 3.19 13.44 -27.09
C ILE A 573 3.78 12.24 -27.81
N TYR A 574 3.88 11.08 -27.13
CA TYR A 574 4.41 9.86 -27.73
C TYR A 574 3.65 9.46 -29.00
N ILE A 575 2.30 9.41 -28.91
CA ILE A 575 1.46 9.03 -30.06
C ILE A 575 1.55 10.06 -31.18
N ALA A 576 1.53 11.37 -30.88
CA ALA A 576 1.62 12.42 -31.84
C ALA A 576 2.94 12.36 -32.64
N ILE A 577 4.06 12.11 -31.96
CA ILE A 577 5.37 11.95 -32.60
C ILE A 577 5.41 10.64 -33.42
N ARG A 578 4.96 9.53 -32.83
CA ARG A 578 5.03 8.19 -33.42
C ARG A 578 4.21 8.07 -34.71
N PHE A 579 3.01 8.64 -34.73
CA PHE A 579 2.09 8.58 -35.87
C PHE A 579 2.21 9.80 -36.82
N LYS A 580 3.03 10.79 -36.44
CA LYS A 580 3.20 12.05 -37.20
C LYS A 580 1.90 12.81 -37.49
N LYS A 581 0.86 12.56 -36.73
CA LYS A 581 -0.47 13.19 -36.81
C LYS A 581 -1.05 13.31 -35.39
N TRP A 582 -1.27 14.55 -34.95
CA TRP A 582 -1.80 14.82 -33.59
C TRP A 582 -3.22 14.26 -33.38
N GLN A 583 -3.96 14.04 -34.46
CA GLN A 583 -5.33 13.49 -34.44
C GLN A 583 -5.39 12.10 -33.78
N TYR A 584 -4.38 11.24 -34.00
CA TYR A 584 -4.29 9.94 -33.34
C TYR A 584 -4.03 10.08 -31.85
N GLY A 585 -3.15 11.04 -31.47
CA GLY A 585 -2.90 11.33 -30.06
C GLY A 585 -4.16 11.81 -29.33
N MET A 586 -4.89 12.74 -29.92
CA MET A 586 -6.12 13.27 -29.35
C MET A 586 -7.22 12.20 -29.26
N ALA A 587 -7.38 11.36 -30.27
CA ALA A 587 -8.34 10.26 -30.24
C ALA A 587 -8.01 9.23 -29.16
N GLY A 588 -6.72 8.91 -28.98
CA GLY A 588 -6.25 8.04 -27.90
C GLY A 588 -6.54 8.64 -26.52
N VAL A 589 -6.16 9.90 -26.28
CA VAL A 589 -6.42 10.57 -24.99
C VAL A 589 -7.92 10.69 -24.70
N ALA A 590 -8.75 10.97 -25.69
CA ALA A 590 -10.21 11.01 -25.52
C ALA A 590 -10.77 9.64 -25.08
N ALA A 591 -10.25 8.54 -25.64
CA ALA A 591 -10.61 7.19 -25.21
C ALA A 591 -10.14 6.89 -23.79
N LEU A 592 -8.91 7.27 -23.42
CA LEU A 592 -8.40 7.08 -22.06
C LEU A 592 -9.20 7.87 -21.01
N PHE A 593 -9.60 9.08 -21.35
CA PHE A 593 -10.45 9.90 -20.49
C PHE A 593 -11.84 9.27 -20.31
N HIS A 594 -12.44 8.77 -21.41
CA HIS A 594 -13.67 7.99 -21.37
C HIS A 594 -13.55 6.78 -20.45
N ASP A 595 -12.49 5.97 -20.56
CA ASP A 595 -12.29 4.75 -19.79
C ASP A 595 -12.12 5.08 -18.30
N SER A 596 -11.34 6.12 -17.98
CA SER A 596 -11.10 6.56 -16.60
C SER A 596 -12.37 7.07 -15.93
N ILE A 597 -13.19 7.88 -16.63
CA ILE A 597 -14.45 8.41 -16.08
C ILE A 597 -15.43 7.28 -15.83
N ILE A 598 -15.56 6.32 -16.74
CA ILE A 598 -16.49 5.20 -16.55
C ILE A 598 -16.04 4.33 -15.39
N THR A 599 -14.74 4.02 -15.27
CA THR A 599 -14.22 3.23 -14.15
C THR A 599 -14.47 3.93 -12.81
N MET A 600 -14.19 5.22 -12.69
CA MET A 600 -14.50 6.01 -11.48
C MET A 600 -16.01 6.06 -11.22
N GLY A 601 -16.82 6.23 -12.27
CA GLY A 601 -18.27 6.25 -12.16
C GLY A 601 -18.84 4.92 -11.67
N MET A 602 -18.30 3.79 -12.11
CA MET A 602 -18.68 2.46 -11.63
C MET A 602 -18.36 2.28 -10.14
N PHE A 603 -17.22 2.78 -9.68
CA PHE A 603 -16.90 2.80 -8.24
C PHE A 603 -17.90 3.62 -7.45
N SER A 604 -18.23 4.82 -7.91
CA SER A 604 -19.26 5.66 -7.30
C SER A 604 -20.64 5.01 -7.30
N LEU A 605 -21.03 4.38 -8.41
CA LEU A 605 -22.36 3.79 -8.58
C LEU A 605 -22.58 2.58 -7.67
N PHE A 606 -21.59 1.68 -7.64
CA PHE A 606 -21.69 0.40 -6.94
C PHE A 606 -21.22 0.45 -5.48
N TYR A 607 -20.62 1.55 -5.05
CA TYR A 607 -20.27 1.76 -3.65
C TYR A 607 -21.48 1.55 -2.73
N GLY A 608 -21.32 0.68 -1.73
CA GLY A 608 -22.38 0.31 -0.79
C GLY A 608 -23.41 -0.70 -1.32
N ILE A 609 -23.28 -1.16 -2.58
CA ILE A 609 -24.14 -2.19 -3.17
C ILE A 609 -23.40 -3.53 -3.20
N LEU A 610 -22.11 -3.51 -3.60
CA LEU A 610 -21.30 -4.73 -3.67
C LEU A 610 -20.72 -5.09 -2.29
N PRO A 611 -20.59 -6.41 -2.01
CA PRO A 611 -20.21 -6.92 -0.69
C PRO A 611 -18.70 -6.89 -0.43
N PHE A 612 -17.95 -5.97 -1.03
CA PHE A 612 -16.51 -5.78 -0.81
C PHE A 612 -16.15 -4.29 -0.78
N SER A 613 -14.95 -3.99 -0.28
CA SER A 613 -14.48 -2.60 -0.15
C SER A 613 -14.25 -1.97 -1.53
N MET A 614 -14.95 -0.88 -1.81
CA MET A 614 -14.79 -0.03 -2.99
C MET A 614 -14.25 1.35 -2.59
N GLU A 615 -13.25 1.35 -1.72
CA GLU A 615 -12.53 2.57 -1.37
C GLU A 615 -11.62 3.00 -2.51
N VAL A 616 -11.57 4.30 -2.72
CA VAL A 616 -10.58 4.93 -3.58
C VAL A 616 -9.36 5.24 -2.71
N ASP A 617 -8.34 4.40 -2.83
CA ASP A 617 -7.06 4.45 -2.16
C ASP A 617 -5.91 4.65 -3.16
N GLN A 618 -4.67 4.62 -2.72
CA GLN A 618 -3.51 4.69 -3.61
C GLN A 618 -3.50 3.53 -4.63
N ALA A 619 -3.93 2.33 -4.24
CA ALA A 619 -4.00 1.18 -5.13
C ALA A 619 -5.00 1.41 -6.27
N PHE A 620 -6.14 2.07 -6.00
CA PHE A 620 -7.08 2.45 -7.05
C PHE A 620 -6.46 3.41 -8.08
N ILE A 621 -5.64 4.38 -7.67
CA ILE A 621 -4.93 5.26 -8.61
C ILE A 621 -3.94 4.46 -9.47
N ALA A 622 -3.25 3.47 -8.85
CA ALA A 622 -2.42 2.55 -9.61
C ALA A 622 -3.22 1.75 -10.64
N ALA A 623 -4.45 1.32 -10.29
CA ALA A 623 -5.36 0.68 -11.25
C ALA A 623 -5.72 1.62 -12.41
N ILE A 624 -6.10 2.87 -12.15
CA ILE A 624 -6.44 3.85 -13.20
C ILE A 624 -5.26 4.08 -14.15
N LEU A 625 -4.05 4.32 -13.63
CA LEU A 625 -2.86 4.49 -14.46
C LEU A 625 -2.53 3.22 -15.26
N THR A 626 -2.74 2.06 -14.68
CA THR A 626 -2.55 0.79 -15.37
C THR A 626 -3.58 0.58 -16.48
N ILE A 627 -4.84 0.93 -16.25
CA ILE A 627 -5.91 0.90 -17.26
C ILE A 627 -5.55 1.84 -18.42
N ILE A 628 -5.07 3.04 -18.12
CA ILE A 628 -4.57 4.00 -19.12
C ILE A 628 -3.46 3.36 -19.97
N GLY A 629 -2.47 2.71 -19.33
CA GLY A 629 -1.38 2.04 -20.03
C GLY A 629 -1.82 0.84 -20.85
N TYR A 630 -2.77 0.05 -20.35
CA TYR A 630 -3.29 -1.13 -21.04
C TYR A 630 -4.22 -0.75 -22.21
N SER A 631 -5.16 0.18 -22.01
CA SER A 631 -6.11 0.61 -23.03
C SER A 631 -5.40 1.27 -24.22
N ILE A 632 -4.37 2.08 -23.96
CA ILE A 632 -3.62 2.71 -25.02
C ILE A 632 -2.78 1.72 -25.83
N ASN A 633 -2.30 0.61 -25.24
CA ASN A 633 -1.59 -0.45 -25.94
C ASN A 633 -2.44 -0.99 -27.10
N ASP A 634 -3.68 -1.38 -26.83
CA ASP A 634 -4.61 -1.86 -27.87
C ASP A 634 -4.90 -0.79 -28.93
N THR A 635 -5.12 0.46 -28.49
CA THR A 635 -5.40 1.58 -29.38
C THR A 635 -4.23 1.86 -30.35
N VAL A 636 -3.00 1.86 -29.84
CA VAL A 636 -1.79 2.10 -30.64
C VAL A 636 -1.60 1.04 -31.70
N ILE A 637 -1.83 -0.23 -31.38
CA ILE A 637 -1.70 -1.32 -32.35
C ILE A 637 -2.79 -1.26 -33.41
N ILE A 638 -4.01 -0.89 -33.05
CA ILE A 638 -5.10 -0.64 -34.00
C ILE A 638 -4.71 0.53 -34.93
N PHE A 639 -4.17 1.63 -34.40
CA PHE A 639 -3.73 2.77 -35.19
C PHE A 639 -2.56 2.43 -36.12
N ASP A 640 -1.62 1.61 -35.68
CA ASP A 640 -0.52 1.10 -36.51
C ASP A 640 -1.09 0.28 -37.70
N ARG A 641 -2.09 -0.56 -37.43
CA ARG A 641 -2.75 -1.34 -38.46
C ARG A 641 -3.55 -0.48 -39.46
N ILE A 642 -4.26 0.52 -38.97
CA ILE A 642 -4.97 1.49 -39.83
C ILE A 642 -3.96 2.23 -40.71
N ARG A 643 -2.82 2.62 -40.18
CA ARG A 643 -1.74 3.26 -40.94
C ARG A 643 -1.19 2.33 -42.02
N GLU A 644 -0.93 1.06 -41.66
CA GLU A 644 -0.46 0.02 -42.60
C GLU A 644 -1.46 -0.14 -43.75
N TYR A 645 -2.76 -0.28 -43.51
CA TYR A 645 -3.79 -0.42 -44.53
C TYR A 645 -3.88 0.83 -45.40
N THR A 646 -3.73 2.01 -44.82
CA THR A 646 -3.73 3.26 -45.56
C THR A 646 -2.55 3.35 -46.54
N HIS A 647 -1.38 2.80 -46.18
CA HIS A 647 -0.22 2.72 -47.08
C HIS A 647 -0.35 1.62 -48.12
N LEU A 648 -0.85 0.45 -47.74
CA LEU A 648 -1.00 -0.67 -48.68
C LEU A 648 -2.12 -0.41 -49.73
N PHE A 649 -3.20 0.25 -49.30
CA PHE A 649 -4.36 0.50 -50.12
C PHE A 649 -4.68 2.01 -50.27
N PRO A 650 -3.81 2.81 -50.92
CA PRO A 650 -4.00 4.27 -51.00
C PRO A 650 -5.20 4.68 -51.83
N LYS A 651 -5.75 3.76 -52.64
CA LYS A 651 -6.97 4.00 -53.45
C LYS A 651 -8.27 3.72 -52.68
N HIS A 652 -8.22 3.04 -51.55
CA HIS A 652 -9.40 2.82 -50.71
C HIS A 652 -9.77 4.10 -49.97
N THR A 653 -11.05 4.26 -49.63
CA THR A 653 -11.48 5.34 -48.74
C THR A 653 -10.93 5.09 -47.32
N LEU A 654 -10.70 6.19 -46.59
CA LEU A 654 -10.24 6.11 -45.21
C LEU A 654 -11.17 5.23 -44.34
N LYS A 655 -12.48 5.35 -44.57
CA LYS A 655 -13.51 4.52 -43.93
C LYS A 655 -13.30 3.03 -44.14
N ARG A 656 -13.02 2.63 -45.39
CA ARG A 656 -12.76 1.24 -45.72
C ARG A 656 -11.47 0.73 -45.06
N ASN A 657 -10.39 1.50 -45.13
CA ASN A 657 -9.11 1.16 -44.53
C ASN A 657 -9.21 1.00 -43.01
N ILE A 658 -9.99 1.86 -42.34
CA ILE A 658 -10.23 1.74 -40.89
C ILE A 658 -11.05 0.48 -40.58
N ASN A 659 -12.15 0.21 -41.27
CA ASN A 659 -12.95 -0.99 -41.05
C ASN A 659 -12.15 -2.26 -41.31
N GLU A 660 -11.37 -2.36 -42.38
CA GLU A 660 -10.52 -3.50 -42.71
C GLU A 660 -9.41 -3.67 -41.69
N GLY A 661 -8.75 -2.56 -41.26
CA GLY A 661 -7.74 -2.59 -40.19
C GLY A 661 -8.28 -3.11 -38.89
N LEU A 662 -9.45 -2.60 -38.44
CA LEU A 662 -10.11 -3.07 -37.20
C LEU A 662 -10.53 -4.54 -37.28
N ASN A 663 -11.13 -4.99 -38.37
CA ASN A 663 -11.50 -6.40 -38.54
C ASN A 663 -10.29 -7.33 -38.51
N SER A 664 -9.15 -6.91 -39.08
CA SER A 664 -7.92 -7.70 -39.08
C SER A 664 -7.28 -7.85 -37.70
N THR A 665 -7.50 -6.88 -36.81
CA THR A 665 -6.98 -6.92 -35.42
C THR A 665 -7.97 -7.51 -34.42
N LEU A 666 -9.24 -7.72 -34.78
CA LEU A 666 -10.31 -8.08 -33.87
C LEU A 666 -10.02 -9.39 -33.11
N ALA A 667 -9.58 -10.43 -33.81
CA ALA A 667 -9.25 -11.72 -33.20
C ALA A 667 -8.13 -11.57 -32.17
N ARG A 668 -7.12 -10.77 -32.47
CA ARG A 668 -6.03 -10.48 -31.55
C ARG A 668 -6.54 -9.73 -30.32
N THR A 669 -7.24 -8.61 -30.50
CA THR A 669 -7.75 -7.77 -29.41
C THR A 669 -8.63 -8.57 -28.44
N ILE A 670 -9.53 -9.42 -28.96
CA ILE A 670 -10.37 -10.28 -28.13
C ILE A 670 -9.53 -11.33 -27.37
N ASN A 671 -8.51 -11.92 -28.01
CA ASN A 671 -7.67 -12.91 -27.34
C ASN A 671 -6.80 -12.29 -26.24
N THR A 672 -6.19 -11.13 -26.48
CA THR A 672 -5.34 -10.46 -25.49
C THR A 672 -6.14 -9.93 -24.30
N SER A 673 -7.23 -9.23 -24.56
CA SER A 673 -8.14 -8.78 -23.50
C SER A 673 -8.79 -9.96 -22.77
N GLY A 674 -9.18 -10.99 -23.51
CA GLY A 674 -9.77 -12.21 -22.94
C GLY A 674 -8.84 -12.95 -21.99
N THR A 675 -7.57 -13.15 -22.36
CA THR A 675 -6.58 -13.76 -21.45
C THR A 675 -6.37 -12.95 -20.19
N THR A 676 -6.23 -11.64 -20.31
CA THR A 676 -6.06 -10.74 -19.16
C THR A 676 -7.31 -10.70 -18.27
N LEU A 677 -8.50 -10.66 -18.86
CA LEU A 677 -9.76 -10.72 -18.11
C LEU A 677 -9.92 -12.05 -17.35
N VAL A 678 -9.55 -13.18 -17.95
CA VAL A 678 -9.57 -14.49 -17.26
C VAL A 678 -8.63 -14.49 -16.06
N VAL A 679 -7.41 -13.98 -16.23
CA VAL A 679 -6.44 -13.85 -15.15
C VAL A 679 -6.98 -12.98 -14.01
N LEU A 680 -7.49 -11.81 -14.34
CA LEU A 680 -8.05 -10.90 -13.35
C LEU A 680 -9.30 -11.45 -12.66
N LEU A 681 -10.13 -12.20 -13.38
CA LEU A 681 -11.31 -12.86 -12.82
C LEU A 681 -10.91 -13.91 -11.77
N VAL A 682 -9.87 -14.68 -12.04
CA VAL A 682 -9.35 -15.67 -11.07
C VAL A 682 -8.87 -14.96 -9.81
N ILE A 683 -8.12 -13.84 -9.95
CA ILE A 683 -7.66 -13.09 -8.79
C ILE A 683 -8.83 -12.44 -8.05
N PHE A 684 -9.82 -11.92 -8.77
CA PHE A 684 -11.02 -11.32 -8.17
C PHE A 684 -11.76 -12.30 -7.27
N ILE A 685 -11.85 -13.57 -7.70
CA ILE A 685 -12.56 -14.62 -6.96
C ILE A 685 -11.71 -15.18 -5.82
N PHE A 686 -10.42 -15.46 -6.07
CA PHE A 686 -9.55 -16.21 -5.15
C PHE A 686 -8.44 -15.39 -4.48
N GLY A 687 -8.21 -14.15 -4.90
CA GLY A 687 -7.07 -13.34 -4.47
C GLY A 687 -7.20 -12.67 -3.09
N GLY A 688 -8.32 -12.87 -2.41
CA GLY A 688 -8.56 -12.29 -1.09
C GLY A 688 -9.13 -10.87 -1.12
N GLU A 689 -9.61 -10.43 0.04
CA GLU A 689 -10.36 -9.17 0.18
C GLU A 689 -9.50 -7.92 -0.05
N VAL A 690 -8.24 -7.98 0.37
CA VAL A 690 -7.31 -6.82 0.34
C VAL A 690 -7.12 -6.27 -1.08
N ILE A 691 -7.06 -7.14 -2.08
CA ILE A 691 -6.81 -6.73 -3.48
C ILE A 691 -8.06 -6.73 -4.35
N ARG A 692 -9.21 -7.15 -3.82
CA ARG A 692 -10.45 -7.34 -4.60
C ARG A 692 -10.93 -6.05 -5.26
N GLY A 693 -10.95 -4.93 -4.53
CA GLY A 693 -11.34 -3.62 -5.07
C GLY A 693 -10.41 -3.16 -6.20
N PHE A 694 -9.11 -3.30 -6.02
CA PHE A 694 -8.10 -3.00 -7.04
C PHE A 694 -8.30 -3.83 -8.31
N VAL A 695 -8.49 -5.15 -8.16
CA VAL A 695 -8.70 -6.06 -9.30
C VAL A 695 -10.04 -5.79 -9.99
N PHE A 696 -11.07 -5.42 -9.24
CA PHE A 696 -12.35 -5.00 -9.81
C PHE A 696 -12.21 -3.76 -10.70
N ALA A 697 -11.42 -2.76 -10.27
CA ALA A 697 -11.12 -1.59 -11.10
C ALA A 697 -10.46 -2.00 -12.42
N LEU A 698 -9.46 -2.89 -12.36
CA LEU A 698 -8.78 -3.41 -13.54
C LEU A 698 -9.72 -4.18 -14.47
N LEU A 699 -10.58 -5.05 -13.93
CA LEU A 699 -11.58 -5.80 -14.71
C LEU A 699 -12.49 -4.87 -15.51
N ILE A 700 -13.10 -3.88 -14.83
CA ILE A 700 -13.96 -2.90 -15.48
C ILE A 700 -13.16 -2.07 -16.49
N GLY A 701 -12.00 -1.58 -16.11
CA GLY A 701 -11.17 -0.73 -16.95
C GLY A 701 -10.70 -1.42 -18.22
N ILE A 702 -10.28 -2.68 -18.16
CA ILE A 702 -9.86 -3.46 -19.34
C ILE A 702 -11.06 -3.77 -20.24
N LEU A 703 -12.22 -4.11 -19.67
CA LEU A 703 -13.43 -4.32 -20.45
C LEU A 703 -13.85 -3.07 -21.22
N VAL A 704 -13.88 -1.94 -20.51
CA VAL A 704 -14.23 -0.63 -21.10
C VAL A 704 -13.16 -0.19 -22.10
N GLY A 705 -11.85 -0.38 -21.81
CA GLY A 705 -10.74 -0.07 -22.69
C GLY A 705 -10.73 -0.87 -23.98
N THR A 706 -11.09 -2.15 -23.92
CA THR A 706 -11.25 -2.97 -25.14
C THR A 706 -12.38 -2.45 -26.01
N TYR A 707 -13.51 -2.08 -25.39
CA TYR A 707 -14.63 -1.46 -26.09
C TYR A 707 -14.19 -0.10 -26.70
N SER A 708 -13.54 0.75 -25.93
CA SER A 708 -13.21 2.11 -26.35
C SER A 708 -12.18 2.14 -27.48
N SER A 709 -11.22 1.24 -27.51
CA SER A 709 -10.22 1.14 -28.57
C SER A 709 -10.86 0.86 -29.94
N LEU A 710 -11.90 0.00 -29.96
CA LEU A 710 -12.62 -0.37 -31.20
C LEU A 710 -13.69 0.66 -31.59
N PHE A 711 -14.51 1.11 -30.62
CA PHE A 711 -15.75 1.84 -30.88
C PHE A 711 -15.68 3.35 -30.52
N THR A 712 -14.62 3.78 -29.84
CA THR A 712 -14.44 5.19 -29.45
C THR A 712 -13.19 5.79 -30.09
N ALA A 713 -11.99 5.28 -29.83
CA ALA A 713 -10.74 5.83 -30.32
C ALA A 713 -10.65 5.85 -31.86
N SER A 714 -10.93 4.71 -32.51
CA SER A 714 -10.82 4.59 -33.97
C SER A 714 -11.83 5.43 -34.72
N PRO A 715 -13.12 5.49 -34.33
CA PRO A 715 -14.08 6.41 -34.91
C PRO A 715 -13.76 7.89 -34.65
N ILE A 716 -13.27 8.28 -33.49
CA ILE A 716 -12.83 9.65 -33.20
C ILE A 716 -11.66 10.03 -34.16
N ALA A 717 -10.68 9.12 -34.31
CA ALA A 717 -9.59 9.34 -35.27
C ALA A 717 -10.11 9.55 -36.71
N TYR A 718 -11.12 8.75 -37.13
CA TYR A 718 -11.76 8.97 -38.45
C TYR A 718 -12.38 10.34 -38.59
N ASP A 719 -13.13 10.80 -37.58
CA ASP A 719 -13.80 12.11 -37.61
C ASP A 719 -12.78 13.27 -37.59
N LEU A 720 -11.74 13.17 -36.74
CA LEU A 720 -10.66 14.18 -36.67
C LEU A 720 -9.79 14.24 -37.92
N LEU A 721 -9.65 13.13 -38.65
CA LEU A 721 -8.94 13.07 -39.94
C LEU A 721 -9.81 13.59 -41.12
N GLY A 722 -11.04 13.99 -40.87
CA GLY A 722 -11.96 14.53 -41.87
C GLY A 722 -12.49 13.45 -42.85
N GLY A 723 -12.67 12.23 -42.37
CA GLY A 723 -13.03 11.06 -43.17
C GLY A 723 -14.31 11.24 -43.96
N ASP A 724 -15.35 11.89 -43.42
CA ASP A 724 -16.60 12.19 -44.16
C ASP A 724 -16.39 13.17 -45.34
N LYS A 725 -15.46 14.11 -45.22
CA LYS A 725 -15.11 15.03 -46.33
C LYS A 725 -14.39 14.28 -47.44
N GLN A 726 -13.40 13.46 -47.07
CA GLN A 726 -12.65 12.64 -48.03
C GLN A 726 -13.56 11.64 -48.77
N GLU A 727 -14.50 11.02 -48.05
CA GLU A 727 -15.47 10.11 -48.66
C GLU A 727 -16.35 10.80 -49.69
N LYS A 728 -16.89 11.99 -49.38
CA LYS A 728 -17.66 12.79 -50.34
C LYS A 728 -16.86 13.19 -51.57
N GLU A 729 -15.59 13.55 -51.42
CA GLU A 729 -14.71 13.88 -52.52
C GLU A 729 -14.41 12.68 -53.42
N VAL A 730 -14.17 11.51 -52.86
CA VAL A 730 -13.96 10.26 -53.63
C VAL A 730 -15.20 9.88 -54.40
N LEU A 731 -16.37 9.87 -53.73
CA LEU A 731 -17.65 9.58 -54.38
C LEU A 731 -17.98 10.58 -55.54
N ALA A 732 -17.68 11.86 -55.32
CA ALA A 732 -17.87 12.87 -56.35
C ALA A 732 -16.91 12.68 -57.56
N LYS A 733 -15.67 12.25 -57.33
CA LYS A 733 -14.71 11.90 -58.39
C LYS A 733 -15.14 10.64 -59.16
N GLU A 734 -15.62 9.62 -58.48
CA GLU A 734 -16.14 8.40 -59.07
C GLU A 734 -17.40 8.65 -59.91
N ALA A 735 -18.33 9.46 -59.39
CA ALA A 735 -19.53 9.89 -60.14
C ALA A 735 -19.17 10.64 -61.42
N LYS A 736 -18.18 11.57 -61.36
CA LYS A 736 -17.68 12.28 -62.54
C LYS A 736 -16.98 11.34 -63.53
N SER A 737 -16.24 10.36 -63.08
CA SER A 737 -15.57 9.34 -63.89
C SER A 737 -16.56 8.44 -64.63
N ASN A 738 -17.59 7.97 -63.92
CA ASN A 738 -18.65 7.13 -64.47
C ASN A 738 -19.53 7.87 -65.48
N THR A 739 -19.76 9.17 -65.22
CA THR A 739 -20.50 10.03 -66.22
C THR A 739 -19.68 10.23 -67.45
N ARG A 740 -18.34 10.38 -67.41
CA ARG A 740 -17.43 10.42 -68.53
C ARG A 740 -17.33 9.09 -69.30
N ARG A 741 -17.38 7.92 -68.58
CA ARG A 741 -17.38 6.61 -69.26
C ARG A 741 -18.69 6.29 -69.97
N LYS A 742 -19.84 6.82 -69.51
CA LYS A 742 -21.14 6.68 -70.21
C LYS A 742 -21.33 7.64 -71.38
N LYS A 743 -20.47 8.68 -71.56
CA LYS A 743 -20.49 9.63 -72.68
C LYS A 743 -19.44 9.29 -73.75
N LYS A 744 -18.61 8.30 -73.56
CA LYS A 744 -17.79 7.61 -74.56
C LYS A 744 -18.45 6.27 -74.96
#